data_f212d3a36cfbf78f3d052e722e90cc8f
#
_entry.id   f212d3a36cfbf78f3d052e722e90cc8f
#
_cell.length_a   1.000
_cell.length_b   1.000
_cell.length_c   1.000
_cell.angle_alpha   90.00
_cell.angle_beta   90.00
_cell.angle_gamma   90.00
#
_symmetry.space_group_name_H-M   'P 1'
#
loop_
_entity.id
_entity.type
_entity.pdbx_description
1 polymer ?
#
loop_
_entity_poly.entity_id
_entity_poly.type
_entity_poly.pdbx_seq_one_letter_code
_entity_poly.pdbx_strand_id
1 'polypeptide(L)'
;MRSDSVKNMSAYADQNHAPSLTDVRLELEIEREGIMAYQYADIIIDISHEKVDRPFQYRIPTQLAEEITAGTCVTVPFGKGNSLRTGYVVGMGNTAEYDPSRIKEIAGIAPGSMSVQSQLIRLAWWMRERYGATMNQTLKTVLPVKEKIKPREKKTLHCLLNQEELEAAILAAQKRHYKARVRLLEAFRDNLDIPMEFARRELDLTLAAIRPMEEQGQLSVKVSCEKRGLNHAKLPRPAGQTVRLNEEQQAAVDRFCEDYETGKRETYLIHGVTGSGKTEVYMELMARVLRDGKQVILLIPEISLTYQTVMRFYRRFGDQIAILNSRLSAGERYDQWERAARGEVSVMIGPRSALFAPFSNLGLILIDEEHEGAYKSETMPRYHAREVAAERARLSGASLVLGSATPSLESYLRAQNGEYVLLPLHHRAVAGSILPKVQIADMRAEMQVGNKSVFSRTLDAMLTERLARGEQAMLFMNRRGYSNFVSCRSCGKAVTCPHCDVSLTLHGKNRLVCHYCGYTIPLMKQCPSCGSPYIAGFGAGTQKMEEFTKIRFPDARILRMDADTTAKKGGHEAILEAFANREADILIGTQMIVKGHDFPGVTLVGILAADLSLNTPDYRSAERTFQLLTQAAGRAGRAGKPGDVVIQTYRPEHYAVQAAAAQNYELFYSHEINYRRLLHYPPVCQMAAVYFACGDEAVLDECAEMAARRLRESAECIGPVPAPVYKVNDIYRKILYIKCEKCAILDQIRGQIETLAAADTKWQAVQIQYDIS
;
A
#
# COMPACT_ATOMS: atom_id res chain seq x y z
N MET A 1 -38.74 17.74 -51.77
CA MET A 1 -39.93 17.97 -50.95
C MET A 1 -39.60 17.65 -49.51
N ARG A 2 -39.43 18.72 -48.73
CA ARG A 2 -39.69 18.93 -47.30
C ARG A 2 -38.85 18.09 -46.34
N SER A 3 -37.76 18.53 -45.69
CA SER A 3 -37.66 19.64 -44.66
C SER A 3 -38.73 19.55 -43.58
N ASP A 4 -38.29 19.49 -42.37
CA ASP A 4 -38.92 19.63 -41.07
C ASP A 4 -39.02 18.34 -40.25
N SER A 5 -37.95 18.12 -39.51
CA SER A 5 -37.99 17.56 -38.13
C SER A 5 -36.59 17.54 -37.48
N VAL A 6 -35.94 18.69 -37.46
CA VAL A 6 -34.76 18.93 -36.60
C VAL A 6 -35.08 20.17 -35.75
N LYS A 7 -35.88 19.97 -34.72
CA LYS A 7 -36.03 20.87 -33.56
C LYS A 7 -36.91 20.13 -32.55
N ASN A 8 -36.27 19.39 -31.66
CA ASN A 8 -36.74 19.05 -30.30
C ASN A 8 -35.89 17.89 -29.72
N MET A 9 -34.61 18.14 -29.56
CA MET A 9 -33.77 17.35 -28.66
C MET A 9 -32.68 18.25 -28.01
N SER A 10 -33.15 19.31 -27.35
CA SER A 10 -32.28 20.10 -26.48
C SER A 10 -33.04 20.59 -25.25
N ALA A 11 -33.66 19.67 -24.52
CA ALA A 11 -34.29 19.98 -23.23
C ALA A 11 -34.42 18.70 -22.37
N TYR A 12 -33.32 17.94 -22.20
CA TYR A 12 -33.21 16.90 -21.15
C TYR A 12 -31.75 16.71 -20.73
N ALA A 13 -31.11 17.85 -20.44
CA ALA A 13 -29.80 17.81 -19.79
C ALA A 13 -29.77 19.01 -18.83
N ASP A 14 -30.51 18.93 -17.74
CA ASP A 14 -30.32 19.73 -16.54
C ASP A 14 -31.45 19.43 -15.56
N GLN A 15 -31.36 18.29 -14.91
CA GLN A 15 -32.04 18.03 -13.64
C GLN A 15 -31.50 16.73 -13.10
N ASN A 16 -30.44 16.86 -12.29
CA ASN A 16 -30.20 16.01 -11.11
C ASN A 16 -28.73 16.12 -10.68
N HIS A 17 -28.48 17.08 -9.88
CA HIS A 17 -27.67 17.07 -8.67
C HIS A 17 -27.69 18.49 -8.14
N ALA A 18 -28.73 18.82 -7.44
CA ALA A 18 -28.61 19.88 -6.46
C ALA A 18 -27.59 19.39 -5.43
N PRO A 19 -26.49 20.13 -5.19
CA PRO A 19 -25.56 19.79 -4.11
C PRO A 19 -26.39 19.75 -2.82
N SER A 20 -26.10 18.74 -1.96
CA SER A 20 -26.74 18.69 -0.65
C SER A 20 -26.49 20.03 0.06
N LEU A 21 -27.41 20.49 0.88
CA LEU A 21 -27.29 21.77 1.64
C LEU A 21 -25.95 21.85 2.43
N THR A 22 -25.26 20.71 2.63
CA THR A 22 -23.94 20.59 3.21
C THR A 22 -22.82 20.99 2.25
N ASP A 23 -22.92 20.70 0.96
CA ASP A 23 -21.87 21.03 -0.03
C ASP A 23 -21.82 22.55 -0.30
N VAL A 24 -22.97 23.20 -0.34
CA VAL A 24 -23.05 24.64 -0.55
C VAL A 24 -22.52 25.45 0.65
N ARG A 25 -22.67 24.93 1.88
CA ARG A 25 -22.12 25.56 3.08
C ARG A 25 -20.57 25.46 3.16
N LEU A 26 -19.98 24.39 2.68
CA LEU A 26 -18.53 24.21 2.69
C LEU A 26 -17.79 25.04 1.62
N GLU A 27 -18.41 25.37 0.49
CA GLU A 27 -17.76 26.13 -0.58
C GLU A 27 -17.85 27.66 -0.42
N LEU A 28 -18.86 28.19 0.26
CA LEU A 28 -19.10 29.64 0.34
C LEU A 28 -18.43 30.37 1.51
N GLU A 29 -17.92 29.65 2.52
CA GLU A 29 -17.38 30.27 3.75
C GLU A 29 -15.85 30.25 3.87
N ILE A 30 -15.08 29.71 2.92
CA ILE A 30 -13.62 29.59 3.03
C ILE A 30 -12.85 30.77 2.41
N GLU A 31 -13.48 31.63 1.60
CA GLU A 31 -12.73 32.63 0.81
C GLU A 31 -12.92 34.11 1.20
N ARG A 32 -13.69 34.49 2.19
CA ARG A 32 -13.77 35.91 2.59
C ARG A 32 -13.99 36.11 4.08
N GLU A 33 -13.14 36.94 4.61
CA GLU A 33 -13.24 37.82 5.77
C GLU A 33 -12.59 37.36 7.08
N GLY A 34 -11.96 38.33 7.67
CA GLY A 34 -11.22 38.33 8.91
C GLY A 34 -11.97 37.74 10.07
N ILE A 35 -11.22 37.19 10.96
CA ILE A 35 -11.52 36.54 12.24
C ILE A 35 -12.92 36.86 12.79
N MET A 36 -13.97 36.17 12.30
CA MET A 36 -15.22 36.00 13.03
C MET A 36 -15.17 34.66 13.75
N ALA A 37 -15.16 34.69 15.07
CA ALA A 37 -15.18 33.49 15.89
C ALA A 37 -16.50 32.72 15.65
N TYR A 38 -16.40 31.50 15.12
CA TYR A 38 -17.56 30.62 14.96
C TYR A 38 -18.14 30.24 16.34
N GLN A 39 -19.47 30.15 16.41
CA GLN A 39 -20.17 29.82 17.65
C GLN A 39 -20.37 28.32 17.87
N TYR A 40 -20.45 27.55 16.77
CA TYR A 40 -20.75 26.12 16.82
C TYR A 40 -19.76 25.34 15.99
N ALA A 41 -19.50 24.09 16.42
CA ALA A 41 -18.69 23.12 15.71
C ALA A 41 -19.47 21.82 15.53
N ASP A 42 -19.39 21.26 14.34
CA ASP A 42 -19.90 19.93 14.01
C ASP A 42 -18.81 18.91 14.29
N ILE A 43 -19.08 17.96 15.16
CA ILE A 43 -18.07 17.04 15.70
C ILE A 43 -18.47 15.59 15.45
N ILE A 44 -17.58 14.82 14.83
CA ILE A 44 -17.66 13.37 14.76
C ILE A 44 -17.01 12.78 16.03
N ILE A 45 -17.78 12.04 16.79
CA ILE A 45 -17.30 11.41 18.03
C ILE A 45 -16.47 10.17 17.70
N ASP A 46 -15.37 9.95 18.40
CA ASP A 46 -14.49 8.77 18.24
C ASP A 46 -15.16 7.49 18.81
N ILE A 47 -16.27 7.09 18.21
CA ILE A 47 -17.00 5.85 18.48
C ILE A 47 -17.30 5.18 17.15
N SER A 48 -16.73 3.99 16.91
CA SER A 48 -16.95 3.23 15.68
C SER A 48 -18.27 2.44 15.75
N HIS A 49 -19.40 3.14 15.69
CA HIS A 49 -20.73 2.54 15.65
C HIS A 49 -21.62 3.34 14.71
N GLU A 50 -22.29 2.68 13.76
CA GLU A 50 -23.09 3.31 12.71
C GLU A 50 -24.17 4.30 13.24
N LYS A 51 -24.84 3.96 14.36
CA LYS A 51 -25.87 4.81 14.97
C LYS A 51 -25.37 6.19 15.42
N VAL A 52 -24.07 6.35 15.62
CA VAL A 52 -23.43 7.61 16.05
C VAL A 52 -22.49 8.17 14.97
N ASP A 53 -22.52 7.61 13.75
CA ASP A 53 -21.70 8.04 12.63
C ASP A 53 -22.33 9.23 11.89
N ARG A 54 -22.56 10.31 12.65
CA ARG A 54 -23.07 11.60 12.15
C ARG A 54 -22.42 12.74 12.93
N PRO A 55 -22.34 13.95 12.35
CA PRO A 55 -21.93 15.12 13.10
C PRO A 55 -22.90 15.41 14.25
N PHE A 56 -22.33 15.83 15.38
CA PHE A 56 -23.07 16.36 16.52
C PHE A 56 -22.61 17.79 16.74
N GLN A 57 -23.56 18.74 16.79
CA GLN A 57 -23.24 20.12 16.98
C GLN A 57 -22.96 20.44 18.44
N TYR A 58 -21.85 21.15 18.69
CA TYR A 58 -21.41 21.63 20.00
C TYR A 58 -21.12 23.13 19.95
N ARG A 59 -21.32 23.83 21.06
CA ARG A 59 -20.93 25.23 21.21
C ARG A 59 -19.42 25.33 21.40
N ILE A 60 -18.80 26.29 20.74
CA ILE A 60 -17.39 26.60 20.91
C ILE A 60 -17.25 27.58 22.08
N PRO A 61 -16.49 27.24 23.15
CA PRO A 61 -16.19 28.17 24.23
C PRO A 61 -15.43 29.37 23.70
N THR A 62 -15.78 30.58 24.15
CA THR A 62 -15.12 31.82 23.70
C THR A 62 -13.61 31.78 23.90
N GLN A 63 -13.14 31.10 24.95
CA GLN A 63 -11.71 30.95 25.28
C GLN A 63 -10.96 30.06 24.27
N LEU A 64 -11.66 29.21 23.54
CA LEU A 64 -11.07 28.25 22.58
C LEU A 64 -11.39 28.63 21.13
N ALA A 65 -12.07 29.73 20.89
CA ALA A 65 -12.59 30.11 19.57
C ALA A 65 -11.48 30.34 18.53
N GLU A 66 -10.30 30.82 18.96
CA GLU A 66 -9.14 31.02 18.08
C GLU A 66 -8.33 29.74 17.84
N GLU A 67 -8.46 28.75 18.73
CA GLU A 67 -7.65 27.50 18.68
C GLU A 67 -8.41 26.38 17.96
N ILE A 68 -9.75 26.41 17.96
CA ILE A 68 -10.59 25.38 17.33
C ILE A 68 -10.78 25.71 15.86
N THR A 69 -10.30 24.83 15.02
CA THR A 69 -10.47 24.88 13.57
C THR A 69 -11.01 23.54 13.05
N ALA A 70 -11.48 23.48 11.82
CA ALA A 70 -11.84 22.21 11.19
C ALA A 70 -10.61 21.28 11.21
N GLY A 71 -10.79 20.08 11.77
CA GLY A 71 -9.73 19.11 12.01
C GLY A 71 -9.16 19.09 13.42
N THR A 72 -9.54 20.03 14.29
CA THR A 72 -9.12 19.98 15.68
C THR A 72 -9.76 18.79 16.39
N CYS A 73 -8.96 18.00 17.10
CA CYS A 73 -9.47 16.96 17.97
C CYS A 73 -9.84 17.57 19.34
N VAL A 74 -11.09 17.42 19.72
CA VAL A 74 -11.65 18.02 20.93
C VAL A 74 -12.19 16.97 21.88
N THR A 75 -12.32 17.32 23.14
CA THR A 75 -13.02 16.52 24.15
C THR A 75 -14.40 17.12 24.37
N VAL A 76 -15.44 16.28 24.29
CA VAL A 76 -16.84 16.71 24.39
C VAL A 76 -17.65 15.80 25.32
N PRO A 77 -18.63 16.32 26.03
CA PRO A 77 -19.57 15.54 26.82
C PRO A 77 -20.58 14.83 25.91
N PHE A 78 -20.61 13.48 25.90
CA PHE A 78 -21.45 12.69 25.03
C PHE A 78 -22.41 11.77 25.81
N GLY A 79 -23.59 11.52 25.23
CA GLY A 79 -24.61 10.64 25.78
C GLY A 79 -25.38 11.24 26.98
N LYS A 80 -26.31 10.44 27.56
CA LYS A 80 -27.15 10.87 28.70
C LYS A 80 -26.33 11.12 29.97
N GLY A 81 -25.20 10.43 30.14
CA GLY A 81 -24.32 10.53 31.32
C GLY A 81 -23.21 11.57 31.16
N ASN A 82 -23.18 12.38 30.11
CA ASN A 82 -22.13 13.39 29.85
C ASN A 82 -20.70 12.86 29.97
N SER A 83 -20.47 11.56 29.62
CA SER A 83 -19.12 11.01 29.62
C SER A 83 -18.25 11.76 28.60
N LEU A 84 -17.07 12.19 29.02
CA LEU A 84 -16.13 12.84 28.14
C LEU A 84 -15.63 11.88 27.05
N ARG A 85 -15.73 12.30 25.80
CA ARG A 85 -15.28 11.55 24.61
C ARG A 85 -14.47 12.47 23.73
N THR A 86 -13.53 11.89 23.01
CA THR A 86 -12.81 12.58 21.95
C THR A 86 -13.65 12.62 20.68
N GLY A 87 -13.49 13.68 19.90
CA GLY A 87 -14.13 13.83 18.59
C GLY A 87 -13.34 14.79 17.72
N TYR A 88 -13.60 14.77 16.42
CA TYR A 88 -12.97 15.64 15.43
C TYR A 88 -13.94 16.67 14.91
N VAL A 89 -13.53 17.94 14.91
CA VAL A 89 -14.28 19.03 14.28
C VAL A 89 -14.26 18.85 12.77
N VAL A 90 -15.41 18.66 12.16
CA VAL A 90 -15.55 18.45 10.71
C VAL A 90 -16.20 19.62 10.00
N GLY A 91 -16.86 20.50 10.74
CA GLY A 91 -17.47 21.72 10.25
C GLY A 91 -17.57 22.77 11.35
N MET A 92 -17.72 24.04 10.99
CA MET A 92 -17.97 25.16 11.92
C MET A 92 -18.98 26.10 11.32
N GLY A 93 -19.80 26.73 12.16
CA GLY A 93 -20.84 27.65 11.71
C GLY A 93 -21.36 28.53 12.82
N ASN A 94 -22.16 29.53 12.43
CA ASN A 94 -22.80 30.49 13.36
C ASN A 94 -24.28 30.20 13.58
N THR A 95 -24.82 29.18 12.91
CA THR A 95 -26.24 28.80 13.00
C THR A 95 -26.43 27.56 13.84
N ALA A 96 -27.30 27.59 14.83
CA ALA A 96 -27.67 26.40 15.58
C ALA A 96 -28.65 25.53 14.77
N GLU A 97 -28.33 24.23 14.63
CA GLU A 97 -29.20 23.24 13.97
C GLU A 97 -30.30 22.72 14.89
N TYR A 98 -30.12 22.91 16.21
CA TYR A 98 -31.02 22.46 17.27
C TYR A 98 -31.33 23.62 18.20
N ASP A 99 -32.24 23.41 19.16
CA ASP A 99 -32.48 24.34 20.25
C ASP A 99 -31.18 24.72 20.96
N PRO A 100 -30.72 25.98 20.93
CA PRO A 100 -29.46 26.42 21.46
C PRO A 100 -29.24 26.05 22.95
N SER A 101 -30.35 25.91 23.70
CA SER A 101 -30.30 25.52 25.12
C SER A 101 -29.90 24.07 25.35
N ARG A 102 -30.03 23.21 24.34
CA ARG A 102 -29.71 21.78 24.35
C ARG A 102 -28.35 21.47 23.76
N ILE A 103 -27.74 22.43 23.08
CA ILE A 103 -26.39 22.25 22.50
C ILE A 103 -25.36 22.31 23.62
N LYS A 104 -24.65 21.21 23.80
CA LYS A 104 -23.57 21.10 24.78
C LYS A 104 -22.35 21.87 24.33
N GLU A 105 -21.48 22.20 25.28
CA GLU A 105 -20.24 22.93 25.03
C GLU A 105 -19.06 21.97 24.91
N ILE A 106 -18.06 22.32 24.07
CA ILE A 106 -16.78 21.62 23.97
C ILE A 106 -16.06 21.76 25.31
N ALA A 107 -15.64 20.64 25.92
CA ALA A 107 -14.96 20.66 27.22
C ALA A 107 -13.50 21.12 27.11
N GLY A 108 -12.87 20.98 25.95
CA GLY A 108 -11.50 21.40 25.70
C GLY A 108 -10.90 20.74 24.47
N ILE A 109 -9.72 21.19 24.08
CA ILE A 109 -8.91 20.53 23.05
C ILE A 109 -8.34 19.26 23.65
N ALA A 110 -8.42 18.14 22.92
CA ALA A 110 -7.90 16.87 23.41
C ALA A 110 -6.37 16.97 23.61
N PRO A 111 -5.83 16.58 24.78
CA PRO A 111 -4.42 16.68 25.07
C PRO A 111 -3.56 15.95 24.05
N GLY A 112 -2.57 16.64 23.49
CA GLY A 112 -1.65 16.05 22.51
C GLY A 112 -2.23 15.87 21.11
N SER A 113 -3.44 16.38 20.85
CA SER A 113 -4.07 16.28 19.52
C SER A 113 -3.41 17.20 18.49
N MET A 114 -3.54 16.80 17.21
CA MET A 114 -3.05 17.56 16.06
C MET A 114 -4.22 18.09 15.27
N SER A 115 -4.10 19.32 14.76
CA SER A 115 -5.05 19.88 13.80
C SER A 115 -4.88 19.19 12.45
N VAL A 116 -5.97 18.89 11.79
CA VAL A 116 -6.03 18.24 10.48
C VAL A 116 -6.41 19.25 9.43
N GLN A 117 -5.79 19.15 8.25
CA GLN A 117 -6.14 20.01 7.14
C GLN A 117 -7.56 19.70 6.62
N SER A 118 -8.30 20.73 6.27
CA SER A 118 -9.66 20.64 5.73
C SER A 118 -9.77 19.71 4.50
N GLN A 119 -8.76 19.69 3.65
CA GLN A 119 -8.69 18.79 2.49
C GLN A 119 -8.70 17.29 2.88
N LEU A 120 -8.02 16.93 3.98
CA LEU A 120 -8.01 15.55 4.46
C LEU A 120 -9.35 15.14 5.08
N ILE A 121 -10.07 16.08 5.67
CA ILE A 121 -11.44 15.83 6.15
C ILE A 121 -12.40 15.62 4.98
N ARG A 122 -12.32 16.46 3.94
CA ARG A 122 -13.11 16.26 2.69
C ARG A 122 -12.81 14.89 2.06
N LEU A 123 -11.53 14.50 2.04
CA LEU A 123 -11.13 13.18 1.56
C LEU A 123 -11.71 12.06 2.42
N ALA A 124 -11.74 12.23 3.75
CA ALA A 124 -12.35 11.25 4.67
C ALA A 124 -13.87 11.11 4.43
N TRP A 125 -14.59 12.21 4.19
CA TRP A 125 -15.99 12.20 3.80
C TRP A 125 -16.21 11.44 2.50
N TRP A 126 -15.46 11.76 1.45
CA TRP A 126 -15.54 11.06 0.17
C TRP A 126 -15.25 9.57 0.32
N MET A 127 -14.22 9.18 1.13
CA MET A 127 -13.92 7.79 1.41
C MET A 127 -15.06 7.09 2.17
N ARG A 128 -15.72 7.78 3.09
CA ARG A 128 -16.91 7.25 3.79
C ARG A 128 -18.00 6.89 2.80
N GLU A 129 -18.34 7.82 1.94
CA GLU A 129 -19.40 7.63 0.92
C GLU A 129 -19.01 6.57 -0.10
N ARG A 130 -17.80 6.64 -0.62
CA ARG A 130 -17.32 5.74 -1.67
C ARG A 130 -17.20 4.29 -1.23
N TYR A 131 -16.72 4.03 -0.01
CA TYR A 131 -16.41 2.68 0.48
C TYR A 131 -17.37 2.15 1.54
N GLY A 132 -18.44 2.86 1.86
CA GLY A 132 -19.43 2.44 2.87
C GLY A 132 -18.79 2.23 4.25
N ALA A 133 -17.83 3.06 4.62
CA ALA A 133 -17.18 3.03 5.92
C ALA A 133 -17.82 4.06 6.86
N THR A 134 -17.56 3.96 8.17
CA THR A 134 -17.93 5.03 9.10
C THR A 134 -16.95 6.20 9.01
N MET A 135 -17.41 7.40 9.33
CA MET A 135 -16.54 8.58 9.36
C MET A 135 -15.36 8.41 10.33
N ASN A 136 -15.60 7.75 11.45
CA ASN A 136 -14.55 7.42 12.40
C ASN A 136 -13.47 6.50 11.78
N GLN A 137 -13.86 5.48 11.00
CA GLN A 137 -12.92 4.59 10.32
C GLN A 137 -12.09 5.36 9.27
N THR A 138 -12.73 6.24 8.50
CA THR A 138 -12.04 7.03 7.49
C THR A 138 -11.10 8.06 8.11
N LEU A 139 -11.52 8.78 9.14
CA LEU A 139 -10.67 9.72 9.88
C LEU A 139 -9.46 8.98 10.49
N LYS A 140 -9.64 7.80 11.09
CA LYS A 140 -8.52 6.98 11.59
C LYS A 140 -7.54 6.55 10.50
N THR A 141 -8.01 6.41 9.28
CA THR A 141 -7.17 6.05 8.12
C THR A 141 -6.40 7.26 7.60
N VAL A 142 -7.08 8.37 7.46
CA VAL A 142 -6.52 9.64 6.95
C VAL A 142 -5.59 10.29 7.98
N LEU A 143 -5.80 10.00 9.27
CA LEU A 143 -4.99 10.49 10.40
C LEU A 143 -4.19 9.35 11.01
N PRO A 144 -3.09 8.93 10.39
CA PRO A 144 -2.31 7.79 10.87
C PRO A 144 -1.56 8.07 12.18
N VAL A 145 -1.48 9.36 12.57
CA VAL A 145 -0.82 9.81 13.82
C VAL A 145 -1.83 10.56 14.66
N LYS A 146 -2.19 10.01 15.80
CA LYS A 146 -3.29 10.50 16.66
C LYS A 146 -2.83 11.42 17.80
N GLU A 147 -1.60 11.28 18.25
CA GLU A 147 -1.10 11.93 19.46
C GLU A 147 0.26 12.57 19.22
N LYS A 148 0.47 13.75 19.78
CA LYS A 148 1.80 14.36 19.88
C LYS A 148 2.68 13.47 20.74
N ILE A 149 3.73 12.95 20.14
CA ILE A 149 4.75 12.20 20.87
C ILE A 149 5.83 13.18 21.31
N LYS A 150 6.10 13.23 22.61
CA LYS A 150 7.16 14.10 23.14
C LYS A 150 8.48 13.86 22.40
N PRO A 151 9.19 14.92 21.98
CA PRO A 151 10.51 14.79 21.38
C PRO A 151 11.43 13.94 22.26
N ARG A 152 12.36 13.21 21.65
CA ARG A 152 13.37 12.49 22.41
C ARG A 152 14.37 13.51 22.95
N GLU A 153 14.32 13.76 24.25
CA GLU A 153 15.31 14.56 24.92
C GLU A 153 16.61 13.78 25.01
N LYS A 154 17.66 14.27 24.37
CA LYS A 154 19.02 13.82 24.56
C LYS A 154 19.68 14.72 25.59
N LYS A 155 20.06 14.14 26.72
CA LYS A 155 20.77 14.83 27.77
C LYS A 155 22.27 14.58 27.59
N THR A 156 23.04 15.65 27.52
CA THR A 156 24.48 15.61 27.40
C THR A 156 25.08 16.37 28.59
N LEU A 157 26.02 15.75 29.26
CA LEU A 157 26.79 16.37 30.32
C LEU A 157 27.90 17.19 29.67
N HIS A 158 27.93 18.48 29.89
CA HIS A 158 28.95 19.39 29.38
C HIS A 158 29.84 19.87 30.54
N CYS A 159 31.15 19.67 30.43
CA CYS A 159 32.11 20.13 31.40
C CYS A 159 32.24 21.66 31.36
N LEU A 160 32.17 22.30 32.52
CA LEU A 160 32.32 23.75 32.67
C LEU A 160 33.70 24.16 33.23
N LEU A 161 34.53 23.18 33.64
CA LEU A 161 35.84 23.42 34.23
C LEU A 161 36.89 23.61 33.11
N ASN A 162 37.83 24.50 33.34
CA ASN A 162 39.03 24.56 32.54
C ASN A 162 39.99 23.40 32.91
N GLN A 163 41.10 23.23 32.20
CA GLN A 163 41.98 22.08 32.36
C GLN A 163 42.64 22.01 33.77
N GLU A 164 43.00 23.14 34.34
CA GLU A 164 43.59 23.19 35.69
C GLU A 164 42.57 22.88 36.79
N GLU A 165 41.36 23.43 36.65
CA GLU A 165 40.24 23.16 37.56
C GLU A 165 39.76 21.71 37.47
N LEU A 166 39.79 21.10 36.27
CA LEU A 166 39.44 19.70 36.05
C LEU A 166 40.41 18.77 36.77
N GLU A 167 41.73 19.01 36.66
CA GLU A 167 42.74 18.24 37.38
C GLU A 167 42.61 18.41 38.90
N ALA A 168 42.37 19.61 39.38
CA ALA A 168 42.13 19.88 40.80
C ALA A 168 40.87 19.14 41.29
N ALA A 169 39.77 19.12 40.50
CA ALA A 169 38.54 18.43 40.82
C ALA A 169 38.73 16.89 40.85
N ILE A 170 39.54 16.32 39.95
CA ILE A 170 39.89 14.89 39.94
C ILE A 170 40.64 14.55 41.24
N LEU A 171 41.68 15.29 41.61
CA LEU A 171 42.45 15.05 42.81
C LEU A 171 41.56 15.16 44.08
N ALA A 172 40.67 16.15 44.13
CA ALA A 172 39.75 16.33 45.25
C ALA A 172 38.73 15.16 45.35
N ALA A 173 38.22 14.66 44.21
CA ALA A 173 37.32 13.53 44.18
C ALA A 173 38.02 12.22 44.56
N GLN A 174 39.29 12.03 44.17
CA GLN A 174 40.11 10.87 44.52
C GLN A 174 40.39 10.83 46.03
N LYS A 175 40.76 11.96 46.63
CA LYS A 175 40.97 12.08 48.08
C LYS A 175 39.73 11.73 48.91
N ARG A 176 38.54 12.01 48.38
CA ARG A 176 37.25 11.71 49.02
C ARG A 176 36.67 10.34 48.63
N HIS A 177 37.42 9.55 47.86
CA HIS A 177 37.02 8.22 47.38
C HIS A 177 35.69 8.21 46.54
N TYR A 178 35.37 9.30 45.84
CA TYR A 178 34.17 9.42 44.99
C TYR A 178 34.41 8.79 43.63
N LYS A 179 34.52 7.45 43.59
CA LYS A 179 34.90 6.68 42.40
C LYS A 179 34.06 7.03 41.14
N ALA A 180 32.76 7.21 41.27
CA ALA A 180 31.89 7.55 40.15
C ALA A 180 32.18 8.94 39.56
N ARG A 181 32.43 9.94 40.43
CA ARG A 181 32.80 11.30 39.98
C ARG A 181 34.17 11.32 39.31
N VAL A 182 35.14 10.56 39.82
CA VAL A 182 36.46 10.43 39.21
C VAL A 182 36.35 9.92 37.78
N ARG A 183 35.60 8.85 37.54
CA ARG A 183 35.38 8.31 36.18
C ARG A 183 34.81 9.35 35.22
N LEU A 184 33.84 10.16 35.64
CA LEU A 184 33.27 11.21 34.82
C LEU A 184 34.26 12.33 34.53
N LEU A 185 34.93 12.82 35.56
CA LEU A 185 35.92 13.91 35.42
C LEU A 185 37.10 13.47 34.55
N GLU A 186 37.58 12.22 34.69
CA GLU A 186 38.62 11.66 33.81
C GLU A 186 38.12 11.54 32.34
N ALA A 187 36.87 11.17 32.12
CA ALA A 187 36.29 11.11 30.77
C ALA A 187 36.15 12.51 30.13
N PHE A 188 36.03 13.57 30.93
CA PHE A 188 36.03 14.96 30.44
C PHE A 188 37.40 15.44 29.93
N ARG A 189 38.50 14.73 30.24
CA ARG A 189 39.81 15.02 29.64
C ARG A 189 39.78 14.81 28.12
N ASP A 190 39.08 13.76 27.67
CA ASP A 190 39.06 13.36 26.29
C ASP A 190 37.91 14.05 25.51
N ASN A 191 36.80 14.34 26.20
CA ASN A 191 35.64 14.95 25.55
C ASN A 191 34.80 15.77 26.53
N LEU A 192 34.67 17.06 26.25
CA LEU A 192 33.90 18.00 27.10
C LEU A 192 32.38 17.75 27.11
N ASP A 193 31.87 17.01 26.11
CA ASP A 193 30.45 16.68 25.95
C ASP A 193 30.23 15.16 26.01
N ILE A 194 29.70 14.66 27.14
CA ILE A 194 29.47 13.24 27.37
C ILE A 194 27.95 12.95 27.35
N PRO A 195 27.44 12.07 26.46
CA PRO A 195 26.03 11.67 26.48
C PRO A 195 25.65 11.05 27.84
N MET A 196 24.50 11.45 28.39
CA MET A 196 23.98 10.94 29.67
C MET A 196 23.81 9.40 29.64
N GLU A 197 23.45 8.81 28.51
CA GLU A 197 23.31 7.36 28.36
C GLU A 197 24.67 6.67 28.49
N PHE A 198 25.72 7.22 27.90
CA PHE A 198 27.08 6.71 28.03
C PHE A 198 27.57 6.85 29.49
N ALA A 199 27.33 7.99 30.10
CA ALA A 199 27.69 8.23 31.49
C ALA A 199 27.03 7.22 32.46
N ARG A 200 25.79 6.82 32.18
CA ARG A 200 25.05 5.84 32.99
C ARG A 200 25.47 4.38 32.73
N ARG A 201 25.72 4.00 31.48
CA ARG A 201 25.98 2.60 31.09
C ARG A 201 27.46 2.22 31.24
N GLU A 202 28.32 3.10 30.73
CA GLU A 202 29.74 2.80 30.64
C GLU A 202 30.55 3.32 31.85
N LEU A 203 30.13 4.50 32.38
CA LEU A 203 30.77 5.06 33.54
C LEU A 203 30.04 4.74 34.85
N ASP A 204 28.93 3.99 34.80
CA ASP A 204 28.13 3.55 35.96
C ASP A 204 27.79 4.71 36.88
N LEU A 205 27.26 5.82 36.29
CA LEU A 205 26.90 7.04 37.02
C LEU A 205 25.43 7.08 37.37
N THR A 206 25.10 7.44 38.58
CA THR A 206 23.72 7.69 39.02
C THR A 206 23.42 9.19 38.99
N LEU A 207 22.12 9.53 38.86
CA LEU A 207 21.67 10.95 38.95
C LEU A 207 22.09 11.60 40.26
N ALA A 208 22.17 10.84 41.37
CA ALA A 208 22.63 11.31 42.67
C ALA A 208 24.12 11.73 42.67
N ALA A 209 24.95 11.16 41.77
CA ALA A 209 26.35 11.57 41.62
C ALA A 209 26.49 12.81 40.73
N ILE A 210 25.57 13.04 39.76
CA ILE A 210 25.63 14.13 38.78
C ILE A 210 25.10 15.44 39.39
N ARG A 211 23.94 15.43 40.09
CA ARG A 211 23.31 16.62 40.66
C ARG A 211 24.26 17.51 41.50
N PRO A 212 25.04 16.97 42.47
CA PRO A 212 25.93 17.81 43.23
C PRO A 212 27.08 18.42 42.42
N MET A 213 27.44 17.83 41.28
CA MET A 213 28.46 18.40 40.40
C MET A 213 27.89 19.55 39.55
N GLU A 214 26.60 19.45 39.18
CA GLU A 214 25.87 20.52 38.51
C GLU A 214 25.66 21.71 39.47
N GLU A 215 25.23 21.45 40.71
CA GLU A 215 25.05 22.46 41.76
C GLU A 215 26.37 23.17 42.11
N GLN A 216 27.51 22.51 42.00
CA GLN A 216 28.86 23.06 42.21
C GLN A 216 29.42 23.77 40.97
N GLY A 217 28.66 23.87 39.87
CA GLY A 217 29.10 24.49 38.62
C GLY A 217 30.21 23.75 37.88
N GLN A 218 30.44 22.48 38.19
CA GLN A 218 31.47 21.66 37.53
C GLN A 218 31.04 21.16 36.15
N LEU A 219 29.73 20.98 35.95
CA LEU A 219 29.14 20.57 34.69
C LEU A 219 27.75 21.20 34.51
N SER A 220 27.26 21.20 33.29
CA SER A 220 25.87 21.53 32.98
C SER A 220 25.20 20.40 32.21
N VAL A 221 23.89 20.18 32.43
CA VAL A 221 23.10 19.22 31.66
C VAL A 221 22.45 19.94 30.51
N LYS A 222 23.01 19.80 29.31
CA LYS A 222 22.41 20.32 28.08
C LYS A 222 21.31 19.34 27.62
N VAL A 223 20.09 19.84 27.48
CA VAL A 223 18.98 19.10 26.93
C VAL A 223 18.81 19.52 25.47
N SER A 224 19.06 18.62 24.55
CA SER A 224 18.79 18.82 23.14
C SER A 224 17.64 17.93 22.71
N CYS A 225 16.69 18.48 21.94
CA CYS A 225 15.64 17.69 21.32
C CYS A 225 16.21 17.02 20.05
N GLU A 226 16.39 15.72 20.09
CA GLU A 226 16.84 14.95 18.91
C GLU A 226 15.62 14.56 18.10
N LYS A 227 15.53 15.03 16.85
CA LYS A 227 14.53 14.57 15.89
C LYS A 227 14.85 13.09 15.57
N ARG A 228 13.85 12.22 15.75
CA ARG A 228 13.94 10.80 15.39
C ARG A 228 13.89 10.68 13.86
N GLY A 229 14.75 9.90 13.24
CA GLY A 229 14.75 9.71 11.80
C GLY A 229 16.07 9.22 11.25
N LEU A 230 16.18 9.13 9.93
CA LEU A 230 17.45 8.85 9.24
C LEU A 230 18.53 9.82 9.75
N ASN A 231 19.63 9.25 10.19
CA ASN A 231 20.75 10.03 10.70
C ASN A 231 21.44 10.74 9.53
N HIS A 232 20.91 11.92 9.14
CA HIS A 232 21.32 12.70 7.96
C HIS A 232 22.82 13.04 7.99
N ALA A 233 23.44 13.10 9.19
CA ALA A 233 24.87 13.33 9.33
C ALA A 233 25.76 12.22 8.75
N LYS A 234 25.21 11.01 8.51
CA LYS A 234 25.94 9.86 7.93
C LYS A 234 25.65 9.64 6.45
N LEU A 235 24.76 10.42 5.84
CA LEU A 235 24.41 10.26 4.44
C LEU A 235 25.36 11.12 3.55
N PRO A 236 25.80 10.58 2.39
CA PRO A 236 26.61 11.37 1.46
C PRO A 236 25.83 12.59 0.99
N ARG A 237 26.53 13.74 0.89
CA ARG A 237 25.92 14.97 0.38
C ARG A 237 25.35 14.78 -1.03
N PRO A 238 24.25 15.47 -1.39
CA PRO A 238 23.68 15.38 -2.72
C PRO A 238 24.73 15.71 -3.79
N ALA A 239 25.04 14.75 -4.64
CA ALA A 239 25.77 15.02 -5.86
C ALA A 239 24.74 15.37 -6.93
N GLY A 240 24.74 16.57 -7.43
CA GLY A 240 23.82 17.07 -8.46
C GLY A 240 24.04 16.43 -9.85
N GLN A 241 24.07 15.10 -9.92
CA GLN A 241 24.13 14.41 -11.20
C GLN A 241 22.73 14.34 -11.82
N THR A 242 22.47 15.18 -12.80
CA THR A 242 21.36 15.01 -13.74
C THR A 242 21.70 13.88 -14.70
N VAL A 243 20.90 12.83 -14.68
CA VAL A 243 20.97 11.75 -15.69
C VAL A 243 20.40 12.29 -17.00
N ARG A 244 21.10 12.07 -18.11
CA ARG A 244 20.58 12.44 -19.43
C ARG A 244 19.44 11.50 -19.79
N LEU A 245 18.26 12.06 -20.02
CA LEU A 245 17.08 11.32 -20.47
C LEU A 245 17.26 10.89 -21.93
N ASN A 246 16.69 9.74 -22.29
CA ASN A 246 16.51 9.36 -23.69
C ASN A 246 15.30 10.09 -24.30
N GLU A 247 15.09 9.93 -25.62
CA GLU A 247 14.04 10.63 -26.36
C GLU A 247 12.62 10.32 -25.81
N GLU A 248 12.31 9.05 -25.50
CA GLU A 248 11.01 8.66 -24.96
C GLU A 248 10.76 9.25 -23.56
N GLN A 249 11.78 9.19 -22.70
CA GLN A 249 11.73 9.76 -21.36
C GLN A 249 11.54 11.28 -21.43
N GLN A 250 12.29 11.95 -22.33
CA GLN A 250 12.18 13.41 -22.51
C GLN A 250 10.80 13.77 -23.02
N ALA A 251 10.28 13.07 -24.03
CA ALA A 251 8.93 13.30 -24.55
C ALA A 251 7.83 13.16 -23.47
N ALA A 252 7.98 12.17 -22.57
CA ALA A 252 7.06 11.99 -21.46
C ALA A 252 7.13 13.16 -20.46
N VAL A 253 8.32 13.67 -20.16
CA VAL A 253 8.52 14.84 -19.30
C VAL A 253 7.96 16.10 -19.96
N ASP A 254 8.27 16.33 -21.24
CA ASP A 254 7.83 17.51 -21.98
C ASP A 254 6.30 17.58 -22.05
N ARG A 255 5.65 16.46 -22.36
CA ARG A 255 4.17 16.37 -22.37
C ARG A 255 3.55 16.73 -21.01
N PHE A 256 4.10 16.22 -19.93
CA PHE A 256 3.64 16.58 -18.59
C PHE A 256 3.85 18.08 -18.31
N CYS A 257 5.02 18.61 -18.65
CA CYS A 257 5.36 20.01 -18.40
C CYS A 257 4.45 20.98 -19.19
N GLU A 258 4.15 20.67 -20.45
CA GLU A 258 3.21 21.46 -21.27
C GLU A 258 1.82 21.54 -20.63
N ASP A 259 1.26 20.41 -20.22
CA ASP A 259 -0.05 20.37 -19.56
C ASP A 259 0.01 21.08 -18.19
N TYR A 260 1.09 20.87 -17.43
CA TYR A 260 1.27 21.47 -16.11
C TYR A 260 1.39 23.00 -16.19
N GLU A 261 2.12 23.55 -17.16
CA GLU A 261 2.31 25.00 -17.39
C GLU A 261 1.03 25.68 -17.89
N THR A 262 0.25 24.98 -18.70
CA THR A 262 -1.07 25.47 -19.15
C THR A 262 -2.18 25.35 -18.09
N GLY A 263 -1.84 24.89 -16.88
CA GLY A 263 -2.77 24.74 -15.77
C GLY A 263 -3.63 23.48 -15.81
N LYS A 264 -3.44 22.58 -16.78
CA LYS A 264 -4.12 21.29 -16.81
C LYS A 264 -3.58 20.38 -15.72
N ARG A 265 -4.48 19.64 -15.08
CA ARG A 265 -4.15 18.70 -14.02
C ARG A 265 -4.75 17.34 -14.38
N GLU A 266 -3.99 16.60 -15.16
CA GLU A 266 -4.41 15.32 -15.73
C GLU A 266 -3.95 14.14 -14.89
N THR A 267 -4.50 12.97 -15.16
CA THR A 267 -3.97 11.69 -14.72
C THR A 267 -3.17 11.06 -15.87
N TYR A 268 -1.92 10.74 -15.60
CA TYR A 268 -0.99 10.14 -16.56
C TYR A 268 -0.73 8.69 -16.22
N LEU A 269 -0.62 7.83 -17.24
CA LEU A 269 -0.15 6.45 -17.12
C LEU A 269 1.19 6.31 -17.85
N ILE A 270 2.29 6.18 -17.11
CA ILE A 270 3.60 5.82 -17.66
C ILE A 270 3.66 4.30 -17.79
N HIS A 271 3.49 3.82 -19.03
CA HIS A 271 3.64 2.41 -19.36
C HIS A 271 5.04 2.18 -19.92
N GLY A 272 5.94 1.66 -19.10
CA GLY A 272 7.33 1.48 -19.51
C GLY A 272 7.87 0.10 -19.15
N VAL A 273 8.55 -0.53 -20.11
CA VAL A 273 9.17 -1.85 -19.90
C VAL A 273 10.09 -1.87 -18.67
N THR A 274 10.37 -3.05 -18.13
CA THR A 274 11.29 -3.18 -16.99
C THR A 274 12.66 -2.62 -17.35
N GLY A 275 13.14 -1.65 -16.56
CA GLY A 275 14.41 -0.97 -16.83
C GLY A 275 14.33 0.17 -17.84
N SER A 276 13.13 0.66 -18.21
CA SER A 276 12.94 1.84 -19.05
C SER A 276 13.32 3.18 -18.39
N GLY A 277 13.66 3.16 -17.09
CA GLY A 277 14.05 4.37 -16.37
C GLY A 277 12.89 5.24 -15.90
N LYS A 278 11.71 4.66 -15.64
CA LYS A 278 10.55 5.37 -15.07
C LYS A 278 10.91 6.26 -13.88
N THR A 279 11.80 5.78 -13.02
CA THR A 279 12.23 6.54 -11.83
C THR A 279 12.92 7.85 -12.18
N GLU A 280 13.69 7.90 -13.29
CA GLU A 280 14.33 9.14 -13.75
C GLU A 280 13.27 10.13 -14.23
N VAL A 281 12.27 9.65 -14.99
CA VAL A 281 11.12 10.47 -15.37
C VAL A 281 10.42 11.03 -14.13
N TYR A 282 10.12 10.19 -13.12
CA TYR A 282 9.52 10.68 -11.87
C TYR A 282 10.33 11.79 -11.23
N MET A 283 11.67 11.64 -11.15
CA MET A 283 12.54 12.63 -10.54
C MET A 283 12.51 13.97 -11.31
N GLU A 284 12.39 13.97 -12.65
CA GLU A 284 12.24 15.20 -13.43
C GLU A 284 10.88 15.87 -13.19
N LEU A 285 9.78 15.08 -13.19
CA LEU A 285 8.44 15.60 -12.88
C LEU A 285 8.39 16.21 -11.48
N MET A 286 8.97 15.51 -10.49
CA MET A 286 9.08 16.02 -9.12
C MET A 286 9.86 17.33 -9.07
N ALA A 287 11.03 17.38 -9.73
CA ALA A 287 11.88 18.57 -9.77
C ALA A 287 11.17 19.76 -10.41
N ARG A 288 10.33 19.52 -11.45
CA ARG A 288 9.52 20.58 -12.08
C ARG A 288 8.50 21.17 -11.11
N VAL A 289 7.76 20.31 -10.41
CA VAL A 289 6.71 20.72 -9.46
C VAL A 289 7.30 21.40 -8.21
N LEU A 290 8.44 20.91 -7.72
CA LEU A 290 9.13 21.50 -6.58
C LEU A 290 9.69 22.89 -6.88
N ARG A 291 10.09 23.17 -8.11
CA ARG A 291 10.53 24.54 -8.54
C ARG A 291 9.43 25.58 -8.38
N ASP A 292 8.16 25.19 -8.49
CA ASP A 292 7.03 26.09 -8.28
C ASP A 292 6.61 26.18 -6.79
N GLY A 293 7.42 25.67 -5.87
CA GLY A 293 7.14 25.69 -4.45
C GLY A 293 6.00 24.76 -4.03
N LYS A 294 5.60 23.83 -4.89
CA LYS A 294 4.57 22.84 -4.57
C LYS A 294 5.16 21.57 -3.99
N GLN A 295 4.30 20.75 -3.38
CA GLN A 295 4.70 19.54 -2.66
C GLN A 295 4.35 18.30 -3.46
N VAL A 296 5.06 17.20 -3.20
CA VAL A 296 4.96 15.94 -3.95
C VAL A 296 4.78 14.76 -3.01
N ILE A 297 3.86 13.85 -3.35
CA ILE A 297 3.74 12.54 -2.73
C ILE A 297 4.17 11.49 -3.74
N LEU A 298 5.08 10.60 -3.33
CA LEU A 298 5.50 9.44 -4.09
C LEU A 298 5.16 8.16 -3.33
N LEU A 299 4.24 7.37 -3.87
CA LEU A 299 3.91 6.06 -3.34
C LEU A 299 4.80 5.00 -3.98
N ILE A 300 5.48 4.23 -3.15
CA ILE A 300 6.29 3.08 -3.53
C ILE A 300 5.83 1.87 -2.71
N PRO A 301 5.63 0.68 -3.31
CA PRO A 301 5.32 -0.52 -2.55
C PRO A 301 6.37 -0.77 -1.47
N GLU A 302 5.96 -1.16 -0.27
CA GLU A 302 6.85 -1.25 0.89
C GLU A 302 8.06 -2.17 0.65
N ILE A 303 7.85 -3.27 -0.09
CA ILE A 303 8.92 -4.21 -0.46
C ILE A 303 9.96 -3.55 -1.38
N SER A 304 9.54 -2.60 -2.22
CA SER A 304 10.41 -1.87 -3.16
C SER A 304 11.06 -0.62 -2.53
N LEU A 305 10.62 -0.23 -1.33
CA LEU A 305 11.16 0.91 -0.59
C LEU A 305 12.47 0.50 0.13
N THR A 306 13.47 0.14 -0.65
CA THR A 306 14.78 -0.27 -0.15
C THR A 306 15.67 0.93 0.17
N TYR A 307 16.73 0.69 0.93
CA TYR A 307 17.75 1.72 1.19
C TYR A 307 18.30 2.35 -0.11
N GLN A 308 18.58 1.52 -1.11
CA GLN A 308 19.08 1.98 -2.41
C GLN A 308 18.09 2.91 -3.12
N THR A 309 16.79 2.55 -3.13
CA THR A 309 15.73 3.38 -3.71
C THR A 309 15.64 4.73 -2.98
N VAL A 310 15.60 4.71 -1.65
CA VAL A 310 15.58 5.92 -0.82
C VAL A 310 16.77 6.81 -1.10
N MET A 311 17.99 6.24 -1.15
CA MET A 311 19.23 6.99 -1.40
C MET A 311 19.27 7.63 -2.78
N ARG A 312 18.64 7.02 -3.79
CA ARG A 312 18.53 7.58 -5.13
C ARG A 312 17.76 8.91 -5.12
N PHE A 313 16.62 8.97 -4.43
CA PHE A 313 15.86 10.21 -4.25
C PHE A 313 16.58 11.20 -3.32
N TYR A 314 17.18 10.72 -2.23
CA TYR A 314 17.90 11.56 -1.29
C TYR A 314 19.09 12.30 -1.96
N ARG A 315 19.84 11.62 -2.84
CA ARG A 315 20.94 12.23 -3.61
C ARG A 315 20.49 13.41 -4.47
N ARG A 316 19.24 13.41 -4.92
CA ARG A 316 18.70 14.47 -5.76
C ARG A 316 18.01 15.59 -4.98
N PHE A 317 17.22 15.25 -3.97
CA PHE A 317 16.35 16.19 -3.27
C PHE A 317 16.82 16.50 -1.84
N GLY A 318 17.79 15.79 -1.30
CA GLY A 318 18.37 16.04 0.02
C GLY A 318 17.36 16.00 1.16
N ASP A 319 17.47 16.99 2.05
CA ASP A 319 16.66 17.07 3.28
C ASP A 319 15.19 17.46 3.04
N GLN A 320 14.80 17.76 1.80
CA GLN A 320 13.41 18.04 1.43
C GLN A 320 12.52 16.79 1.48
N ILE A 321 13.10 15.60 1.72
CA ILE A 321 12.39 14.32 1.74
C ILE A 321 12.02 13.91 3.16
N ALA A 322 10.77 13.47 3.33
CA ALA A 322 10.31 12.65 4.44
C ALA A 322 9.97 11.23 3.95
N ILE A 323 10.25 10.23 4.78
CA ILE A 323 10.03 8.82 4.43
C ILE A 323 9.12 8.20 5.46
N LEU A 324 8.06 7.53 4.99
CA LEU A 324 7.20 6.68 5.81
C LEU A 324 7.43 5.21 5.42
N ASN A 325 7.52 4.34 6.42
CA ASN A 325 7.50 2.88 6.22
C ASN A 325 6.94 2.20 7.48
N SER A 326 6.59 0.92 7.41
CA SER A 326 6.02 0.17 8.55
C SER A 326 7.02 -0.10 9.67
N ARG A 327 8.32 -0.01 9.39
CA ARG A 327 9.41 -0.25 10.36
C ARG A 327 9.65 0.91 11.30
N LEU A 328 9.16 2.12 10.94
CA LEU A 328 9.24 3.29 11.78
C LEU A 328 8.41 3.10 13.05
N SER A 329 8.99 3.41 14.19
CA SER A 329 8.27 3.55 15.45
C SER A 329 7.17 4.61 15.35
N ALA A 330 6.21 4.59 16.26
CA ALA A 330 5.17 5.62 16.30
C ALA A 330 5.77 7.04 16.42
N GLY A 331 6.86 7.20 17.19
CA GLY A 331 7.56 8.48 17.32
C GLY A 331 8.23 8.95 16.04
N GLU A 332 8.92 8.05 15.34
CA GLU A 332 9.55 8.40 14.06
C GLU A 332 8.51 8.77 13.00
N ARG A 333 7.38 8.05 12.94
CA ARG A 333 6.26 8.40 12.04
C ARG A 333 5.68 9.76 12.37
N TYR A 334 5.52 10.06 13.67
CA TYR A 334 5.08 11.36 14.13
C TYR A 334 6.03 12.48 13.67
N ASP A 335 7.34 12.31 13.88
CA ASP A 335 8.34 13.33 13.52
C ASP A 335 8.35 13.60 11.99
N GLN A 336 8.20 12.56 11.14
CA GLN A 336 8.10 12.75 9.69
C GLN A 336 6.80 13.46 9.29
N TRP A 337 5.70 13.11 9.92
CA TRP A 337 4.41 13.73 9.70
C TRP A 337 4.41 15.21 10.13
N GLU A 338 4.98 15.51 11.29
CA GLU A 338 5.10 16.88 11.81
C GLU A 338 6.00 17.77 10.92
N ARG A 339 7.11 17.22 10.41
CA ARG A 339 7.96 17.91 9.42
C ARG A 339 7.17 18.29 8.17
N ALA A 340 6.33 17.38 7.68
CA ALA A 340 5.47 17.65 6.53
C ALA A 340 4.41 18.72 6.85
N ALA A 341 3.77 18.65 8.02
CA ALA A 341 2.76 19.62 8.45
C ALA A 341 3.33 21.04 8.62
N ARG A 342 4.59 21.15 9.06
CA ARG A 342 5.28 22.43 9.20
C ARG A 342 5.91 22.97 7.91
N GLY A 343 5.80 22.22 6.79
CA GLY A 343 6.43 22.60 5.53
C GLY A 343 7.96 22.49 5.53
N GLU A 344 8.55 21.77 6.50
CA GLU A 344 10.00 21.52 6.55
C GLU A 344 10.47 20.58 5.43
N VAL A 345 9.53 19.83 4.84
CA VAL A 345 9.78 18.92 3.73
C VAL A 345 8.74 19.13 2.62
N SER A 346 9.17 18.95 1.39
CA SER A 346 8.35 19.12 0.20
C SER A 346 8.02 17.80 -0.51
N VAL A 347 8.66 16.70 -0.11
CA VAL A 347 8.47 15.37 -0.70
C VAL A 347 8.16 14.35 0.39
N MET A 348 7.08 13.62 0.23
CA MET A 348 6.75 12.47 1.07
C MET A 348 6.87 11.19 0.25
N ILE A 349 7.75 10.27 0.66
CA ILE A 349 7.92 8.95 0.03
C ILE A 349 7.46 7.87 0.98
N GLY A 350 6.67 6.93 0.51
CA GLY A 350 6.26 5.81 1.35
C GLY A 350 5.22 4.89 0.71
N PRO A 351 4.72 3.91 1.48
CA PRO A 351 3.66 3.03 1.05
C PRO A 351 2.32 3.79 0.99
N ARG A 352 1.25 3.07 0.76
CA ARG A 352 -0.13 3.57 0.68
C ARG A 352 -0.50 4.63 1.73
N SER A 353 0.03 4.52 2.98
CA SER A 353 -0.25 5.49 4.05
C SER A 353 0.39 6.87 3.84
N ALA A 354 1.42 6.98 3.02
CA ALA A 354 2.05 8.26 2.67
C ALA A 354 1.10 9.18 1.88
N LEU A 355 0.05 8.59 1.27
CA LEU A 355 -0.99 9.35 0.58
C LEU A 355 -1.68 10.37 1.48
N PHE A 356 -1.68 10.18 2.78
CA PHE A 356 -2.32 11.07 3.76
C PHE A 356 -1.35 12.06 4.42
N ALA A 357 -0.19 12.32 3.80
CA ALA A 357 0.74 13.34 4.28
C ALA A 357 0.05 14.72 4.37
N PRO A 358 0.28 15.51 5.43
CA PRO A 358 -0.45 16.76 5.67
C PRO A 358 0.14 17.92 4.84
N PHE A 359 0.16 17.75 3.54
CA PHE A 359 0.63 18.76 2.59
C PHE A 359 -0.49 19.75 2.22
N SER A 360 -0.21 21.04 2.40
CA SER A 360 -1.15 22.13 2.11
C SER A 360 -1.11 22.62 0.66
N ASN A 361 0.04 22.45 -0.01
CA ASN A 361 0.26 22.92 -1.38
C ASN A 361 0.71 21.77 -2.28
N LEU A 362 -0.14 20.72 -2.34
CA LEU A 362 0.16 19.52 -3.13
C LEU A 362 0.05 19.81 -4.63
N GLY A 363 1.09 19.47 -5.41
CA GLY A 363 1.13 19.68 -6.86
C GLY A 363 1.21 18.40 -7.67
N LEU A 364 1.68 17.29 -7.05
CA LEU A 364 1.87 16.03 -7.76
C LEU A 364 1.74 14.84 -6.81
N ILE A 365 1.02 13.82 -7.26
CA ILE A 365 1.00 12.49 -6.65
C ILE A 365 1.55 11.51 -7.68
N LEU A 366 2.53 10.71 -7.27
CA LEU A 366 3.13 9.64 -8.06
C LEU A 366 2.84 8.30 -7.40
N ILE A 367 2.48 7.29 -8.19
CA ILE A 367 2.31 5.91 -7.73
C ILE A 367 3.17 5.01 -8.60
N ASP A 368 4.26 4.49 -8.03
CA ASP A 368 5.10 3.50 -8.71
C ASP A 368 4.53 2.09 -8.55
N GLU A 369 4.68 1.27 -9.58
CA GLU A 369 4.09 -0.08 -9.67
C GLU A 369 2.59 -0.10 -9.28
N GLU A 370 1.77 0.76 -9.94
CA GLU A 370 0.38 1.04 -9.58
C GLU A 370 -0.52 -0.20 -9.53
N HIS A 371 -0.13 -1.27 -10.24
CA HIS A 371 -0.81 -2.55 -10.28
C HIS A 371 -0.65 -3.39 -9.01
N GLU A 372 0.22 -2.98 -8.08
CA GLU A 372 0.52 -3.76 -6.88
C GLU A 372 -0.66 -3.90 -5.93
N GLY A 373 -0.97 -5.15 -5.56
CA GLY A 373 -2.08 -5.43 -4.64
C GLY A 373 -1.93 -4.80 -3.25
N ALA A 374 -0.71 -4.38 -2.86
CA ALA A 374 -0.46 -3.68 -1.60
C ALA A 374 -1.14 -2.30 -1.52
N TYR A 375 -1.55 -1.74 -2.65
CA TYR A 375 -2.30 -0.49 -2.72
C TYR A 375 -3.79 -0.63 -2.38
N LYS A 376 -4.34 -1.85 -2.34
CA LYS A 376 -5.67 -2.16 -1.84
C LYS A 376 -5.63 -2.37 -0.32
N SER A 377 -6.56 -1.74 0.42
CA SER A 377 -6.71 -1.96 1.87
C SER A 377 -7.50 -3.24 2.14
N GLU A 378 -7.00 -4.09 3.02
CA GLU A 378 -7.72 -5.29 3.49
C GLU A 378 -8.66 -4.99 4.67
N THR A 379 -8.47 -3.84 5.34
CA THR A 379 -9.29 -3.39 6.47
C THR A 379 -10.16 -2.20 6.05
N MET A 380 -11.27 -1.99 6.76
CA MET A 380 -12.16 -0.87 6.52
C MET A 380 -11.50 0.50 6.84
N PRO A 381 -11.69 1.46 5.96
CA PRO A 381 -12.28 1.38 4.62
C PRO A 381 -11.40 0.57 3.66
N ARG A 382 -12.01 -0.30 2.84
CA ARG A 382 -11.31 -1.16 1.88
C ARG A 382 -10.98 -0.38 0.60
N TYR A 383 -10.25 0.72 0.73
CA TYR A 383 -9.92 1.60 -0.38
C TYR A 383 -8.77 1.08 -1.25
N HIS A 384 -8.75 1.53 -2.49
CA HIS A 384 -7.58 1.41 -3.37
C HIS A 384 -6.85 2.76 -3.44
N ALA A 385 -5.52 2.76 -3.22
CA ALA A 385 -4.74 4.00 -3.17
C ALA A 385 -4.83 4.83 -4.46
N ARG A 386 -4.96 4.20 -5.64
CA ARG A 386 -5.13 4.88 -6.92
C ARG A 386 -6.40 5.76 -6.95
N GLU A 387 -7.54 5.24 -6.49
CA GLU A 387 -8.80 5.99 -6.47
C GLU A 387 -8.76 7.14 -5.47
N VAL A 388 -8.21 6.88 -4.27
CA VAL A 388 -8.05 7.91 -3.24
C VAL A 388 -7.02 8.97 -3.68
N ALA A 389 -5.97 8.58 -4.41
CA ALA A 389 -5.00 9.51 -4.98
C ALA A 389 -5.63 10.41 -6.06
N ALA A 390 -6.49 9.85 -6.91
CA ALA A 390 -7.21 10.61 -7.93
C ALA A 390 -8.12 11.66 -7.28
N GLU A 391 -8.89 11.28 -6.27
CA GLU A 391 -9.73 12.22 -5.54
C GLU A 391 -8.92 13.26 -4.77
N ARG A 392 -7.83 12.86 -4.12
CA ARG A 392 -6.95 13.80 -3.44
C ARG A 392 -6.30 14.79 -4.42
N ALA A 393 -5.86 14.31 -5.58
CA ALA A 393 -5.32 15.16 -6.64
C ALA A 393 -6.36 16.19 -7.10
N ARG A 394 -7.61 15.75 -7.34
CA ARG A 394 -8.75 16.63 -7.69
C ARG A 394 -9.01 17.70 -6.63
N LEU A 395 -9.08 17.31 -5.34
CA LEU A 395 -9.31 18.24 -4.22
C LEU A 395 -8.17 19.26 -4.03
N SER A 396 -6.95 18.88 -4.41
CA SER A 396 -5.76 19.73 -4.22
C SER A 396 -5.33 20.48 -5.48
N GLY A 397 -5.99 20.28 -6.63
CA GLY A 397 -5.54 20.81 -7.92
C GLY A 397 -4.15 20.29 -8.32
N ALA A 398 -3.86 19.02 -8.00
CA ALA A 398 -2.60 18.35 -8.29
C ALA A 398 -2.74 17.41 -9.50
N SER A 399 -1.63 17.09 -10.16
CA SER A 399 -1.58 16.02 -11.17
C SER A 399 -1.36 14.65 -10.51
N LEU A 400 -1.87 13.59 -11.16
CA LEU A 400 -1.63 12.20 -10.74
C LEU A 400 -0.84 11.47 -11.82
N VAL A 401 0.24 10.80 -11.43
CA VAL A 401 1.05 9.96 -12.33
C VAL A 401 1.09 8.54 -11.80
N LEU A 402 0.66 7.61 -12.63
CA LEU A 402 0.68 6.18 -12.38
C LEU A 402 1.79 5.56 -13.21
N GLY A 403 2.65 4.75 -12.62
CA GLY A 403 3.73 4.10 -13.35
C GLY A 403 3.73 2.59 -13.19
N SER A 404 3.89 1.87 -14.28
CA SER A 404 3.98 0.43 -14.28
C SER A 404 4.66 -0.12 -15.55
N ALA A 405 5.30 -1.29 -15.42
CA ALA A 405 5.70 -2.09 -16.57
C ALA A 405 4.56 -3.01 -17.05
N THR A 406 3.65 -3.32 -16.16
CA THR A 406 2.50 -4.20 -16.36
C THR A 406 1.27 -3.54 -15.74
N PRO A 407 0.73 -2.48 -16.34
CA PRO A 407 -0.39 -1.73 -15.78
C PRO A 407 -1.56 -2.63 -15.40
N SER A 408 -2.37 -2.20 -14.43
CA SER A 408 -3.65 -2.85 -14.18
C SER A 408 -4.58 -2.65 -15.38
N LEU A 409 -5.48 -3.62 -15.61
CA LEU A 409 -6.45 -3.49 -16.71
C LEU A 409 -7.31 -2.23 -16.55
N GLU A 410 -7.63 -1.87 -15.31
CA GLU A 410 -8.40 -0.65 -14.99
C GLU A 410 -7.69 0.62 -15.47
N SER A 411 -6.40 0.77 -15.16
CA SER A 411 -5.62 1.95 -15.56
C SER A 411 -5.39 1.99 -17.07
N TYR A 412 -5.10 0.83 -17.67
CA TYR A 412 -4.83 0.76 -19.11
C TYR A 412 -6.09 1.00 -19.94
N LEU A 413 -7.24 0.46 -19.52
CA LEU A 413 -8.54 0.71 -20.19
C LEU A 413 -8.90 2.19 -20.14
N ARG A 414 -8.72 2.86 -18.99
CA ARG A 414 -8.93 4.32 -18.87
C ARG A 414 -8.01 5.11 -19.78
N ALA A 415 -6.76 4.69 -19.93
CA ALA A 415 -5.84 5.32 -20.87
C ALA A 415 -6.26 5.10 -22.33
N GLN A 416 -6.74 3.89 -22.69
CA GLN A 416 -7.28 3.61 -24.02
C GLN A 416 -8.56 4.41 -24.33
N ASN A 417 -9.39 4.69 -23.34
CA ASN A 417 -10.59 5.51 -23.45
C ASN A 417 -10.30 7.02 -23.45
N GLY A 418 -9.04 7.45 -23.27
CA GLY A 418 -8.65 8.84 -23.21
C GLY A 418 -8.94 9.53 -21.87
N GLU A 419 -9.35 8.78 -20.82
CA GLU A 419 -9.52 9.31 -19.46
C GLU A 419 -8.16 9.59 -18.80
N TYR A 420 -7.11 8.85 -19.17
CA TYR A 420 -5.73 9.03 -18.74
C TYR A 420 -4.84 9.34 -19.94
N VAL A 421 -3.84 10.17 -19.75
CA VAL A 421 -2.80 10.44 -20.77
C VAL A 421 -1.79 9.30 -20.73
N LEU A 422 -1.68 8.53 -21.81
CA LEU A 422 -0.71 7.44 -21.91
C LEU A 422 0.66 7.98 -22.30
N LEU A 423 1.68 7.65 -21.50
CA LEU A 423 3.09 7.98 -21.73
C LEU A 423 3.90 6.68 -21.89
N PRO A 424 4.11 6.19 -23.12
CA PRO A 424 4.80 4.93 -23.36
C PRO A 424 6.33 5.08 -23.29
N LEU A 425 7.01 4.08 -22.72
CA LEU A 425 8.47 3.94 -22.70
C LEU A 425 8.83 2.52 -23.16
N HIS A 426 9.00 2.34 -24.45
CA HIS A 426 9.16 1.02 -25.08
C HIS A 426 10.57 0.45 -24.93
N HIS A 427 11.57 1.30 -24.70
CA HIS A 427 12.96 0.91 -24.67
C HIS A 427 13.55 0.96 -23.26
N ARG A 428 14.55 0.10 -23.01
CA ARG A 428 15.34 0.17 -21.78
C ARG A 428 16.21 1.44 -21.76
N ALA A 429 16.40 2.03 -20.57
CA ALA A 429 17.17 3.26 -20.41
C ALA A 429 18.66 3.11 -20.78
N VAL A 430 19.24 1.92 -20.57
CA VAL A 430 20.65 1.65 -20.92
C VAL A 430 20.70 1.21 -22.37
N ALA A 431 21.37 2.00 -23.20
CA ALA A 431 21.57 1.70 -24.61
C ALA A 431 22.25 0.33 -24.80
N GLY A 432 21.77 -0.46 -25.76
CA GLY A 432 22.26 -1.81 -26.03
C GLY A 432 21.81 -2.89 -25.05
N SER A 433 21.00 -2.56 -24.05
CA SER A 433 20.44 -3.54 -23.12
C SER A 433 19.34 -4.36 -23.81
N ILE A 434 19.54 -5.67 -23.92
CA ILE A 434 18.60 -6.60 -24.54
C ILE A 434 17.68 -7.19 -23.47
N LEU A 435 16.39 -7.39 -23.83
CA LEU A 435 15.47 -8.12 -22.98
C LEU A 435 15.93 -9.59 -22.84
N PRO A 436 15.71 -10.22 -21.67
CA PRO A 436 16.12 -11.61 -21.46
C PRO A 436 15.37 -12.55 -22.40
N LYS A 437 16.04 -13.62 -22.84
CA LYS A 437 15.43 -14.69 -23.62
C LYS A 437 14.56 -15.54 -22.70
N VAL A 438 13.27 -15.61 -22.98
CA VAL A 438 12.33 -16.40 -22.20
C VAL A 438 11.99 -17.70 -22.92
N GLN A 439 12.12 -18.82 -22.23
CA GLN A 439 11.77 -20.15 -22.74
C GLN A 439 10.66 -20.74 -21.86
N ILE A 440 9.67 -21.36 -22.48
CA ILE A 440 8.60 -22.07 -21.79
C ILE A 440 8.95 -23.57 -21.78
N ALA A 441 9.00 -24.16 -20.61
CA ALA A 441 9.18 -25.59 -20.41
C ALA A 441 7.82 -26.25 -20.10
N ASP A 442 7.36 -27.12 -21.01
CA ASP A 442 6.12 -27.90 -20.82
C ASP A 442 6.36 -29.08 -19.87
N MET A 443 5.89 -28.96 -18.64
CA MET A 443 6.05 -29.97 -17.61
C MET A 443 5.23 -31.26 -17.91
N ARG A 444 4.25 -31.21 -18.82
CA ARG A 444 3.53 -32.39 -19.29
C ARG A 444 4.44 -33.23 -20.20
N ALA A 445 5.14 -32.59 -21.13
CA ALA A 445 6.12 -33.23 -22.01
C ALA A 445 7.32 -33.81 -21.18
N GLU A 446 7.77 -33.10 -20.15
CA GLU A 446 8.79 -33.63 -19.23
C GLU A 446 8.33 -34.92 -18.54
N MET A 447 7.07 -34.99 -18.07
CA MET A 447 6.52 -36.21 -17.50
C MET A 447 6.40 -37.35 -18.50
N GLN A 448 6.02 -37.08 -19.76
CA GLN A 448 5.91 -38.10 -20.80
C GLN A 448 7.24 -38.77 -21.12
N VAL A 449 8.34 -38.03 -21.06
CA VAL A 449 9.68 -38.58 -21.25
C VAL A 449 10.31 -39.15 -19.96
N GLY A 450 9.51 -39.28 -18.88
CA GLY A 450 9.92 -39.89 -17.62
C GLY A 450 10.62 -38.95 -16.65
N ASN A 451 10.73 -37.66 -16.94
CA ASN A 451 11.30 -36.69 -15.98
C ASN A 451 10.31 -36.42 -14.85
N LYS A 452 10.60 -36.93 -13.66
CA LYS A 452 9.84 -36.71 -12.41
C LYS A 452 10.46 -35.64 -11.52
N SER A 453 11.53 -34.99 -11.97
CA SER A 453 12.20 -33.90 -11.25
C SER A 453 11.29 -32.68 -11.13
N VAL A 454 11.56 -31.85 -10.15
CA VAL A 454 10.97 -30.51 -10.03
C VAL A 454 11.53 -29.54 -11.07
N PHE A 455 12.68 -29.88 -11.67
CA PHE A 455 13.31 -29.12 -12.74
C PHE A 455 13.06 -29.78 -14.09
N SER A 456 12.66 -28.97 -15.07
CA SER A 456 12.71 -29.37 -16.47
C SER A 456 14.15 -29.61 -16.89
N ARG A 457 14.37 -30.47 -17.88
CA ARG A 457 15.71 -30.73 -18.43
C ARG A 457 16.40 -29.43 -18.88
N THR A 458 15.65 -28.52 -19.48
CA THR A 458 16.15 -27.20 -19.90
C THR A 458 16.65 -26.37 -18.71
N LEU A 459 15.85 -26.25 -17.65
CA LEU A 459 16.25 -25.47 -16.47
C LEU A 459 17.43 -26.13 -15.75
N ASP A 460 17.43 -27.46 -15.62
CA ASP A 460 18.51 -28.23 -14.98
C ASP A 460 19.86 -28.04 -15.71
N ALA A 461 19.85 -28.14 -17.04
CA ALA A 461 21.04 -27.92 -17.86
C ALA A 461 21.56 -26.48 -17.74
N MET A 462 20.66 -25.49 -17.80
CA MET A 462 21.04 -24.08 -17.67
C MET A 462 21.58 -23.76 -16.26
N LEU A 463 20.98 -24.30 -15.20
CA LEU A 463 21.49 -24.14 -13.83
C LEU A 463 22.91 -24.71 -13.72
N THR A 464 23.13 -25.93 -14.22
CA THR A 464 24.46 -26.58 -14.22
C THR A 464 25.49 -25.71 -14.94
N GLU A 465 25.16 -25.19 -16.12
CA GLU A 465 26.03 -24.31 -16.90
C GLU A 465 26.35 -22.99 -16.17
N ARG A 466 25.37 -22.32 -15.58
CA ARG A 466 25.58 -21.04 -14.89
C ARG A 466 26.40 -21.19 -13.62
N LEU A 467 26.14 -22.25 -12.84
CA LEU A 467 26.92 -22.56 -11.64
C LEU A 467 28.37 -22.87 -12.00
N ALA A 468 28.64 -23.64 -13.07
CA ALA A 468 29.98 -23.91 -13.55
C ALA A 468 30.75 -22.65 -14.00
N ARG A 469 30.04 -21.60 -14.42
CA ARG A 469 30.60 -20.27 -14.77
C ARG A 469 30.75 -19.34 -13.57
N GLY A 470 30.33 -19.73 -12.36
CA GLY A 470 30.31 -18.88 -11.18
C GLY A 470 29.30 -17.74 -11.29
N GLU A 471 28.24 -17.89 -12.09
CA GLU A 471 27.14 -16.96 -12.24
C GLU A 471 26.02 -17.27 -11.24
N GLN A 472 25.20 -16.27 -10.92
CA GLN A 472 24.10 -16.42 -9.96
C GLN A 472 22.79 -16.74 -10.67
N ALA A 473 21.94 -17.54 -10.00
CA ALA A 473 20.61 -17.88 -10.47
C ALA A 473 19.54 -17.52 -9.42
N MET A 474 18.33 -17.18 -9.88
CA MET A 474 17.15 -17.00 -9.04
C MET A 474 16.11 -18.06 -9.37
N LEU A 475 15.56 -18.72 -8.35
CA LEU A 475 14.47 -19.68 -8.49
C LEU A 475 13.21 -19.08 -7.83
N PHE A 476 12.28 -18.68 -8.68
CA PHE A 476 11.06 -18.05 -8.26
C PHE A 476 9.91 -19.06 -8.19
N MET A 477 9.15 -19.01 -7.08
CA MET A 477 7.91 -19.76 -6.92
C MET A 477 6.84 -18.86 -6.30
N ASN A 478 5.70 -18.68 -6.97
CA ASN A 478 4.61 -17.91 -6.40
C ASN A 478 3.85 -18.74 -5.35
N ARG A 479 4.10 -18.46 -4.06
CA ARG A 479 3.34 -19.04 -2.95
C ARG A 479 2.80 -17.92 -2.06
N ARG A 480 1.65 -17.37 -2.41
CA ARG A 480 0.80 -16.63 -1.46
C ARG A 480 -0.49 -17.41 -1.23
N GLY A 481 -0.71 -17.84 0.01
CA GLY A 481 -1.94 -18.48 0.48
C GLY A 481 -2.01 -20.00 0.23
N TYR A 482 -2.81 -20.67 1.02
CA TYR A 482 -3.25 -22.04 0.81
C TYR A 482 -4.29 -22.08 -0.32
N SER A 483 -3.90 -21.86 -1.56
CA SER A 483 -4.80 -22.19 -2.67
C SER A 483 -4.77 -23.71 -2.88
N ASN A 484 -5.64 -24.41 -2.18
CA ASN A 484 -5.85 -25.84 -2.36
C ASN A 484 -6.68 -26.08 -3.63
N PHE A 485 -6.18 -25.65 -4.79
CA PHE A 485 -6.81 -26.05 -6.05
C PHE A 485 -6.32 -27.42 -6.47
N VAL A 486 -7.12 -28.08 -7.29
CA VAL A 486 -6.81 -29.40 -7.86
C VAL A 486 -6.62 -29.25 -9.36
N SER A 487 -5.51 -29.77 -9.88
CA SER A 487 -5.18 -29.76 -11.30
C SER A 487 -4.69 -31.13 -11.78
N CYS A 488 -4.91 -31.38 -13.06
CA CYS A 488 -4.42 -32.58 -13.71
C CYS A 488 -2.97 -32.39 -14.19
N ARG A 489 -2.08 -33.31 -13.83
CA ARG A 489 -0.68 -33.27 -14.26
C ARG A 489 -0.49 -33.68 -15.71
N SER A 490 -1.43 -34.44 -16.26
CA SER A 490 -1.36 -34.91 -17.66
C SER A 490 -1.80 -33.87 -18.67
N CYS A 491 -2.88 -33.09 -18.39
CA CYS A 491 -3.37 -32.08 -19.33
C CYS A 491 -3.25 -30.66 -18.84
N GLY A 492 -2.76 -30.44 -17.60
CA GLY A 492 -2.52 -29.12 -17.01
C GLY A 492 -3.78 -28.39 -16.53
N LYS A 493 -4.99 -28.85 -16.85
CA LYS A 493 -6.22 -28.14 -16.50
C LYS A 493 -6.52 -28.25 -15.02
N ALA A 494 -6.88 -27.14 -14.42
CA ALA A 494 -7.50 -27.10 -13.10
C ALA A 494 -8.99 -27.44 -13.18
N VAL A 495 -9.57 -27.86 -12.07
CA VAL A 495 -11.02 -28.04 -11.96
C VAL A 495 -11.64 -26.69 -11.74
N THR A 496 -12.39 -26.17 -12.72
CA THR A 496 -13.02 -24.83 -12.68
C THR A 496 -14.52 -24.90 -12.41
N CYS A 497 -15.07 -23.82 -11.91
CA CYS A 497 -16.50 -23.65 -11.72
C CYS A 497 -17.19 -23.41 -13.09
N PRO A 498 -18.25 -24.15 -13.45
CA PRO A 498 -18.94 -23.95 -14.71
C PRO A 498 -19.70 -22.62 -14.81
N HIS A 499 -19.96 -21.96 -13.69
CA HIS A 499 -20.71 -20.70 -13.65
C HIS A 499 -19.82 -19.46 -13.61
N CYS A 500 -18.67 -19.55 -12.94
CA CYS A 500 -17.79 -18.40 -12.67
C CYS A 500 -16.44 -18.50 -13.38
N ASP A 501 -16.14 -19.63 -13.99
CA ASP A 501 -14.85 -19.96 -14.64
C ASP A 501 -13.59 -19.70 -13.79
N VAL A 502 -13.74 -19.72 -12.46
CA VAL A 502 -12.62 -19.68 -11.53
C VAL A 502 -12.31 -21.08 -11.00
N SER A 503 -11.07 -21.34 -10.62
CA SER A 503 -10.66 -22.62 -10.05
C SER A 503 -11.41 -22.92 -8.76
N LEU A 504 -11.84 -24.18 -8.59
CA LEU A 504 -12.46 -24.64 -7.35
C LEU A 504 -11.42 -24.86 -6.25
N THR A 505 -11.76 -24.53 -5.03
CA THR A 505 -10.90 -24.70 -3.85
C THR A 505 -11.22 -26.02 -3.14
N LEU A 506 -10.18 -26.80 -2.81
CA LEU A 506 -10.31 -28.04 -2.05
C LEU A 506 -10.56 -27.72 -0.56
N HIS A 507 -11.72 -28.12 -0.06
CA HIS A 507 -12.10 -28.04 1.35
C HIS A 507 -12.03 -29.40 2.01
N GLY A 508 -11.23 -29.47 3.10
CA GLY A 508 -10.98 -30.73 3.77
C GLY A 508 -10.29 -31.72 2.82
N LYS A 509 -10.73 -32.98 2.85
CA LYS A 509 -10.16 -34.05 1.99
C LYS A 509 -11.02 -34.40 0.79
N ASN A 510 -12.27 -33.93 0.68
CA ASN A 510 -13.25 -34.55 -0.18
C ASN A 510 -14.14 -33.62 -1.01
N ARG A 511 -14.07 -32.30 -0.88
CA ARG A 511 -15.00 -31.37 -1.55
C ARG A 511 -14.24 -30.24 -2.26
N LEU A 512 -14.69 -29.92 -3.46
CA LEU A 512 -14.24 -28.77 -4.24
C LEU A 512 -15.35 -27.73 -4.25
N VAL A 513 -15.05 -26.48 -3.87
CA VAL A 513 -16.02 -25.39 -3.67
C VAL A 513 -15.64 -24.15 -4.45
N CYS A 514 -16.60 -23.54 -5.11
CA CYS A 514 -16.46 -22.19 -5.65
C CYS A 514 -16.79 -21.15 -4.61
N HIS A 515 -15.86 -20.23 -4.32
CA HIS A 515 -16.08 -19.15 -3.36
C HIS A 515 -16.87 -17.96 -3.92
N TYR A 516 -17.23 -17.98 -5.21
CA TYR A 516 -18.08 -16.94 -5.80
C TYR A 516 -19.57 -17.33 -5.74
N CYS A 517 -19.92 -18.51 -6.25
CA CYS A 517 -21.32 -18.92 -6.37
C CYS A 517 -21.72 -20.06 -5.42
N GLY A 518 -20.79 -20.64 -4.65
CA GLY A 518 -21.05 -21.76 -3.75
C GLY A 518 -21.16 -23.13 -4.45
N TYR A 519 -20.98 -23.21 -5.77
CA TYR A 519 -20.99 -24.49 -6.47
C TYR A 519 -20.03 -25.48 -5.85
N THR A 520 -20.52 -26.69 -5.53
CA THR A 520 -19.77 -27.70 -4.78
C THR A 520 -19.86 -29.05 -5.46
N ILE A 521 -18.71 -29.72 -5.64
CA ILE A 521 -18.62 -31.08 -6.13
C ILE A 521 -17.71 -31.94 -5.26
N PRO A 522 -17.86 -33.25 -5.26
CA PRO A 522 -16.90 -34.15 -4.61
C PRO A 522 -15.53 -34.08 -5.27
N LEU A 523 -14.47 -34.37 -4.52
CA LEU A 523 -13.13 -34.53 -5.11
C LEU A 523 -13.15 -35.73 -6.08
N MET A 524 -12.74 -35.48 -7.32
CA MET A 524 -12.72 -36.48 -8.38
C MET A 524 -11.46 -37.33 -8.34
N LYS A 525 -11.57 -38.59 -8.70
CA LYS A 525 -10.43 -39.51 -8.83
C LYS A 525 -9.77 -39.46 -10.20
N GLN A 526 -10.47 -38.93 -11.20
CA GLN A 526 -10.00 -38.79 -12.56
C GLN A 526 -10.28 -37.39 -13.10
N CYS A 527 -9.44 -36.93 -13.99
CA CYS A 527 -9.59 -35.61 -14.61
C CYS A 527 -10.85 -35.55 -15.48
N PRO A 528 -11.75 -34.59 -15.30
CA PRO A 528 -12.97 -34.48 -16.10
C PRO A 528 -12.70 -34.13 -17.58
N SER A 529 -11.50 -33.58 -17.87
CA SER A 529 -11.14 -33.15 -19.22
C SER A 529 -10.42 -34.23 -20.05
N CYS A 530 -9.61 -35.10 -19.42
CA CYS A 530 -8.79 -36.09 -20.14
C CYS A 530 -8.83 -37.51 -19.57
N GLY A 531 -9.63 -37.78 -18.52
CA GLY A 531 -9.76 -39.09 -17.88
C GLY A 531 -8.54 -39.56 -17.06
N SER A 532 -7.45 -38.80 -17.05
CA SER A 532 -6.21 -39.19 -16.34
C SER A 532 -6.40 -39.32 -14.82
N PRO A 533 -5.80 -40.33 -14.17
CA PRO A 533 -5.82 -40.46 -12.72
C PRO A 533 -4.84 -39.51 -12.02
N TYR A 534 -3.98 -38.82 -12.76
CA TYR A 534 -2.97 -37.90 -12.19
C TYR A 534 -3.55 -36.53 -11.86
N ILE A 535 -4.62 -36.52 -11.08
CA ILE A 535 -5.28 -35.29 -10.57
C ILE A 535 -4.96 -35.14 -9.08
N ALA A 536 -4.36 -34.02 -8.70
CA ALA A 536 -3.95 -33.78 -7.34
C ALA A 536 -3.86 -32.27 -7.00
N GLY A 537 -3.87 -31.97 -5.71
CA GLY A 537 -3.52 -30.65 -5.20
C GLY A 537 -2.03 -30.33 -5.41
N PHE A 538 -1.69 -29.05 -5.50
CA PHE A 538 -0.31 -28.61 -5.63
C PHE A 538 0.31 -28.35 -4.23
N GLY A 539 1.33 -29.12 -3.81
CA GLY A 539 1.82 -29.18 -2.44
C GLY A 539 3.30 -28.86 -2.19
N ALA A 540 4.05 -28.27 -3.14
CA ALA A 540 5.45 -27.93 -2.91
C ALA A 540 5.60 -26.49 -2.36
N GLY A 541 6.41 -26.32 -1.29
CA GLY A 541 6.78 -25.01 -0.72
C GLY A 541 8.25 -24.68 -0.99
N THR A 542 8.65 -23.43 -0.71
CA THR A 542 10.05 -22.96 -0.83
C THR A 542 11.04 -23.83 -0.08
N GLN A 543 10.66 -24.36 1.09
CA GLN A 543 11.48 -25.27 1.87
C GLN A 543 11.78 -26.58 1.12
N LYS A 544 10.74 -27.21 0.54
CA LYS A 544 10.96 -28.43 -0.28
C LYS A 544 11.78 -28.14 -1.53
N MET A 545 11.60 -26.96 -2.13
CA MET A 545 12.41 -26.55 -3.28
C MET A 545 13.88 -26.38 -2.90
N GLU A 546 14.16 -25.80 -1.73
CA GLU A 546 15.51 -25.72 -1.19
C GLU A 546 16.14 -27.11 -0.99
N GLU A 547 15.39 -28.05 -0.42
CA GLU A 547 15.82 -29.43 -0.22
C GLU A 547 16.13 -30.12 -1.57
N PHE A 548 15.23 -30.03 -2.54
CA PHE A 548 15.46 -30.59 -3.89
C PHE A 548 16.66 -29.95 -4.59
N THR A 549 16.82 -28.64 -4.45
CA THR A 549 17.94 -27.92 -5.05
C THR A 549 19.28 -28.34 -4.41
N LYS A 550 19.32 -28.52 -3.08
CA LYS A 550 20.50 -29.02 -2.36
C LYS A 550 20.90 -30.47 -2.77
N ILE A 551 19.90 -31.32 -2.96
CA ILE A 551 20.14 -32.70 -3.42
C ILE A 551 20.71 -32.70 -4.84
N ARG A 552 20.19 -31.85 -5.73
CA ARG A 552 20.64 -31.81 -7.13
C ARG A 552 21.95 -31.09 -7.35
N PHE A 553 22.22 -30.03 -6.56
CA PHE A 553 23.38 -29.15 -6.64
C PHE A 553 24.03 -29.04 -5.25
N PRO A 554 24.71 -30.11 -4.76
CA PRO A 554 25.22 -30.16 -3.38
C PRO A 554 26.31 -29.11 -3.09
N ASP A 555 27.06 -28.71 -4.11
CA ASP A 555 28.16 -27.73 -3.98
C ASP A 555 27.70 -26.29 -4.06
N ALA A 556 26.43 -26.04 -4.46
CA ALA A 556 25.89 -24.71 -4.59
C ALA A 556 25.48 -24.11 -3.24
N ARG A 557 25.85 -22.86 -3.00
CA ARG A 557 25.44 -22.09 -1.83
C ARG A 557 24.04 -21.53 -2.08
N ILE A 558 23.08 -21.94 -1.28
CA ILE A 558 21.67 -21.62 -1.48
C ILE A 558 21.16 -20.72 -0.36
N LEU A 559 20.53 -19.60 -0.72
CA LEU A 559 19.75 -18.77 0.19
C LEU A 559 18.25 -18.90 -0.12
N ARG A 560 17.45 -18.93 0.94
CA ARG A 560 15.99 -18.93 0.86
C ARG A 560 15.41 -17.64 1.42
N MET A 561 14.47 -17.04 0.70
CA MET A 561 13.81 -15.80 1.08
C MET A 561 12.28 -15.94 0.98
N ASP A 562 11.65 -16.11 2.11
CA ASP A 562 10.20 -16.20 2.29
C ASP A 562 9.77 -15.55 3.61
N ALA A 563 8.48 -15.61 3.93
CA ALA A 563 7.95 -15.00 5.15
C ALA A 563 8.59 -15.56 6.43
N ASP A 564 8.94 -16.87 6.44
CA ASP A 564 9.50 -17.53 7.61
C ASP A 564 10.95 -17.08 7.84
N THR A 565 11.77 -16.99 6.79
CA THR A 565 13.18 -16.59 6.88
C THR A 565 13.36 -15.10 7.14
N THR A 566 12.36 -14.28 6.76
CA THR A 566 12.40 -12.81 6.90
C THR A 566 11.65 -12.28 8.14
N ALA A 567 11.11 -13.15 9.00
CA ALA A 567 10.32 -12.75 10.17
C ALA A 567 11.14 -11.94 11.21
N LYS A 568 12.45 -12.11 11.28
CA LYS A 568 13.32 -11.35 12.17
C LYS A 568 13.59 -9.95 11.61
N LYS A 569 13.69 -8.95 12.49
CA LYS A 569 14.04 -7.57 12.11
C LYS A 569 15.41 -7.56 11.39
N GLY A 570 15.46 -7.01 10.18
CA GLY A 570 16.67 -6.97 9.35
C GLY A 570 16.96 -8.26 8.56
N GLY A 571 16.19 -9.35 8.74
CA GLY A 571 16.43 -10.62 8.02
C GLY A 571 16.29 -10.51 6.51
N HIS A 572 15.40 -9.65 6.04
CA HIS A 572 15.21 -9.36 4.62
C HIS A 572 16.46 -8.73 4.00
N GLU A 573 16.97 -7.66 4.63
CA GLU A 573 18.15 -6.94 4.16
C GLU A 573 19.41 -7.83 4.19
N ALA A 574 19.60 -8.60 5.26
CA ALA A 574 20.75 -9.47 5.41
C ALA A 574 20.83 -10.53 4.29
N ILE A 575 19.70 -11.16 3.93
CA ILE A 575 19.66 -12.14 2.83
C ILE A 575 20.01 -11.49 1.49
N LEU A 576 19.47 -10.28 1.23
CA LEU A 576 19.73 -9.58 -0.01
C LEU A 576 21.17 -9.08 -0.13
N GLU A 577 21.73 -8.60 0.97
CA GLU A 577 23.12 -8.17 1.04
C GLU A 577 24.09 -9.35 0.82
N ALA A 578 23.85 -10.47 1.49
CA ALA A 578 24.63 -11.69 1.29
C ALA A 578 24.58 -12.17 -0.17
N PHE A 579 23.39 -12.12 -0.80
CA PHE A 579 23.26 -12.50 -2.21
C PHE A 579 23.94 -11.48 -3.15
N ALA A 580 23.80 -10.20 -2.89
CA ALA A 580 24.49 -9.14 -3.65
C ALA A 580 26.02 -9.25 -3.56
N ASN A 581 26.54 -9.61 -2.39
CA ASN A 581 27.97 -9.85 -2.12
C ASN A 581 28.49 -11.18 -2.67
N ARG A 582 27.66 -11.94 -3.40
CA ARG A 582 28.00 -13.27 -3.94
C ARG A 582 28.35 -14.33 -2.88
N GLU A 583 27.76 -14.22 -1.71
CA GLU A 583 27.90 -15.25 -0.67
C GLU A 583 27.02 -16.48 -0.97
N ALA A 584 26.12 -16.39 -1.95
CA ALA A 584 25.31 -17.48 -2.45
C ALA A 584 25.22 -17.47 -3.98
N ASP A 585 25.03 -18.66 -4.54
CA ASP A 585 24.97 -18.91 -5.98
C ASP A 585 23.50 -18.99 -6.46
N ILE A 586 22.61 -19.50 -5.61
CA ILE A 586 21.18 -19.63 -5.91
C ILE A 586 20.35 -18.92 -4.82
N LEU A 587 19.45 -18.03 -5.25
CA LEU A 587 18.42 -17.44 -4.40
C LEU A 587 17.05 -18.06 -4.72
N ILE A 588 16.47 -18.78 -3.77
CA ILE A 588 15.13 -19.35 -3.87
C ILE A 588 14.14 -18.48 -3.10
N GLY A 589 13.03 -18.12 -3.72
CA GLY A 589 12.05 -17.36 -2.96
C GLY A 589 10.72 -17.14 -3.67
N THR A 590 9.90 -16.33 -2.98
CA THR A 590 8.58 -15.93 -3.45
C THR A 590 8.63 -14.54 -4.10
N GLN A 591 7.51 -13.84 -4.20
CA GLN A 591 7.43 -12.50 -4.77
C GLN A 591 8.43 -11.49 -4.17
N MET A 592 8.98 -11.78 -2.99
CA MET A 592 9.94 -10.90 -2.31
C MET A 592 11.26 -10.79 -3.09
N ILE A 593 11.69 -11.86 -3.81
CA ILE A 593 12.95 -11.85 -4.57
C ILE A 593 12.86 -11.12 -5.91
N VAL A 594 11.64 -11.00 -6.47
CA VAL A 594 11.45 -10.37 -7.78
C VAL A 594 11.16 -8.87 -7.71
N LYS A 595 11.06 -8.29 -6.50
CA LYS A 595 10.69 -6.89 -6.28
C LYS A 595 11.85 -6.06 -5.72
N GLY A 596 12.05 -4.86 -6.25
CA GLY A 596 12.86 -3.80 -5.63
C GLY A 596 14.38 -3.98 -5.62
N HIS A 597 14.93 -5.08 -6.17
CA HIS A 597 16.38 -5.37 -6.11
C HIS A 597 16.98 -5.55 -7.49
N ASP A 598 18.24 -5.13 -7.62
CA ASP A 598 19.04 -5.31 -8.81
C ASP A 598 20.28 -6.12 -8.48
N PHE A 599 20.41 -7.29 -9.12
CA PHE A 599 21.53 -8.19 -8.93
C PHE A 599 22.29 -8.41 -10.26
N PRO A 600 23.38 -7.69 -10.49
CA PRO A 600 24.14 -7.78 -11.74
C PRO A 600 24.73 -9.17 -12.02
N GLY A 601 24.84 -10.02 -10.99
CA GLY A 601 25.33 -11.39 -11.09
C GLY A 601 24.30 -12.40 -11.60
N VAL A 602 23.01 -12.04 -11.62
CA VAL A 602 21.93 -12.97 -11.99
C VAL A 602 21.79 -13.02 -13.52
N THR A 603 22.13 -14.15 -14.10
CA THR A 603 22.03 -14.42 -15.54
C THR A 603 20.92 -15.42 -15.87
N LEU A 604 20.39 -16.15 -14.88
CA LEU A 604 19.32 -17.13 -15.04
C LEU A 604 18.20 -16.92 -14.00
N VAL A 605 16.96 -16.90 -14.47
CA VAL A 605 15.76 -16.93 -13.62
C VAL A 605 14.93 -18.16 -13.97
N GLY A 606 14.74 -19.05 -13.03
CA GLY A 606 13.82 -20.20 -13.14
C GLY A 606 12.50 -19.90 -12.45
N ILE A 607 11.40 -19.94 -13.16
CA ILE A 607 10.05 -19.81 -12.62
C ILE A 607 9.46 -21.21 -12.51
N LEU A 608 9.32 -21.71 -11.28
CA LEU A 608 9.15 -23.14 -11.01
C LEU A 608 7.71 -23.66 -11.15
N ALA A 609 6.72 -22.80 -11.00
CA ALA A 609 5.31 -23.22 -11.04
C ALA A 609 4.41 -22.03 -11.39
N ALA A 610 4.37 -21.63 -12.65
CA ALA A 610 3.50 -20.56 -13.12
C ALA A 610 2.02 -20.86 -12.85
N ASP A 611 1.64 -22.15 -12.88
CA ASP A 611 0.28 -22.62 -12.64
C ASP A 611 -0.28 -22.29 -11.25
N LEU A 612 0.57 -22.06 -10.24
CA LEU A 612 0.11 -21.69 -8.90
C LEU A 612 -0.65 -20.37 -8.90
N SER A 613 -0.21 -19.41 -9.68
CA SER A 613 -0.90 -18.13 -9.82
C SER A 613 -2.07 -18.18 -10.78
N LEU A 614 -1.93 -18.90 -11.88
CA LEU A 614 -3.00 -19.10 -12.87
C LEU A 614 -4.26 -19.73 -12.28
N ASN A 615 -4.08 -20.67 -11.36
CA ASN A 615 -5.19 -21.44 -10.81
C ASN A 615 -5.65 -20.90 -9.44
N THR A 616 -5.32 -19.66 -9.10
CA THR A 616 -5.92 -18.98 -7.93
C THR A 616 -7.43 -18.79 -8.17
N PRO A 617 -8.31 -19.02 -7.19
CA PRO A 617 -9.76 -18.86 -7.33
C PRO A 617 -10.16 -17.38 -7.36
N ASP A 618 -9.69 -16.63 -8.33
CA ASP A 618 -9.91 -15.19 -8.50
C ASP A 618 -9.93 -14.89 -10.02
N TYR A 619 -10.87 -14.08 -10.47
CA TYR A 619 -10.96 -13.67 -11.88
C TYR A 619 -9.73 -12.88 -12.37
N ARG A 620 -8.93 -12.33 -11.46
CA ARG A 620 -7.65 -11.63 -11.74
C ARG A 620 -6.45 -12.59 -11.83
N SER A 621 -6.66 -13.90 -11.78
CA SER A 621 -5.55 -14.87 -11.71
C SER A 621 -4.60 -14.79 -12.90
N ALA A 622 -5.14 -14.64 -14.13
CA ALA A 622 -4.35 -14.51 -15.33
C ALA A 622 -3.54 -13.19 -15.37
N GLU A 623 -4.17 -12.08 -14.97
CA GLU A 623 -3.52 -10.77 -14.87
C GLU A 623 -2.36 -10.79 -13.87
N ARG A 624 -2.61 -11.28 -12.65
CA ARG A 624 -1.56 -11.42 -11.64
C ARG A 624 -0.44 -12.34 -12.07
N THR A 625 -0.76 -13.40 -12.82
CA THR A 625 0.25 -14.31 -13.35
C THR A 625 1.12 -13.63 -14.38
N PHE A 626 0.52 -12.95 -15.36
CA PHE A 626 1.26 -12.16 -16.34
C PHE A 626 2.21 -11.15 -15.67
N GLN A 627 1.70 -10.37 -14.71
CA GLN A 627 2.48 -9.38 -13.96
C GLN A 627 3.68 -10.01 -13.25
N LEU A 628 3.46 -11.13 -12.54
CA LEU A 628 4.51 -11.83 -11.81
C LEU A 628 5.58 -12.45 -12.72
N LEU A 629 5.16 -13.08 -13.83
CA LEU A 629 6.08 -13.68 -14.79
C LEU A 629 6.94 -12.62 -15.46
N THR A 630 6.34 -11.49 -15.87
CA THR A 630 7.04 -10.38 -16.51
C THR A 630 8.01 -9.68 -15.52
N GLN A 631 7.60 -9.47 -14.27
CA GLN A 631 8.49 -8.94 -13.24
C GLN A 631 9.67 -9.86 -12.95
N ALA A 632 9.42 -11.19 -12.86
CA ALA A 632 10.46 -12.17 -12.63
C ALA A 632 11.43 -12.22 -13.83
N ALA A 633 10.90 -12.23 -15.05
CA ALA A 633 11.71 -12.19 -16.26
C ALA A 633 12.62 -10.95 -16.29
N GLY A 634 12.10 -9.80 -15.88
CA GLY A 634 12.86 -8.54 -15.82
C GLY A 634 14.06 -8.55 -14.86
N ARG A 635 14.27 -9.62 -14.07
CA ARG A 635 15.42 -9.75 -13.15
C ARG A 635 16.66 -10.35 -13.81
N ALA A 636 16.51 -11.10 -14.89
CA ALA A 636 17.64 -11.66 -15.63
C ALA A 636 18.29 -10.65 -16.56
N GLY A 637 19.59 -10.74 -16.75
CA GLY A 637 20.32 -10.01 -17.78
C GLY A 637 20.39 -8.51 -17.56
N ARG A 638 21.00 -8.09 -16.47
CA ARG A 638 21.28 -6.68 -16.15
C ARG A 638 22.78 -6.37 -16.29
N ALA A 639 23.13 -5.08 -16.26
CA ALA A 639 24.52 -4.62 -16.40
C ALA A 639 25.22 -5.09 -17.69
N GLY A 640 24.48 -5.14 -18.81
CA GLY A 640 25.03 -5.50 -20.12
C GLY A 640 25.27 -7.00 -20.36
N LYS A 641 24.91 -7.88 -19.42
CA LYS A 641 24.98 -9.33 -19.60
C LYS A 641 23.66 -9.86 -20.18
N PRO A 642 23.68 -10.76 -21.18
CA PRO A 642 22.47 -11.45 -21.62
C PRO A 642 21.93 -12.32 -20.48
N GLY A 643 20.61 -12.34 -20.33
CA GLY A 643 19.92 -13.15 -19.32
C GLY A 643 18.97 -14.14 -19.96
N ASP A 644 18.82 -15.29 -19.30
CA ASP A 644 17.84 -16.31 -19.69
C ASP A 644 16.80 -16.51 -18.61
N VAL A 645 15.58 -16.84 -19.05
CA VAL A 645 14.44 -17.13 -18.18
C VAL A 645 13.79 -18.43 -18.61
N VAL A 646 13.52 -19.33 -17.68
CA VAL A 646 12.77 -20.57 -17.95
C VAL A 646 11.47 -20.54 -17.15
N ILE A 647 10.35 -20.55 -17.83
CA ILE A 647 9.00 -20.64 -17.24
C ILE A 647 8.55 -22.10 -17.29
N GLN A 648 8.49 -22.77 -16.15
CA GLN A 648 7.95 -24.12 -16.03
C GLN A 648 6.44 -24.08 -15.78
N THR A 649 5.67 -24.73 -16.63
CA THR A 649 4.19 -24.75 -16.54
C THR A 649 3.61 -26.04 -17.11
N TYR A 650 2.45 -26.42 -16.60
CA TYR A 650 1.58 -27.45 -17.19
C TYR A 650 0.59 -26.89 -18.23
N ARG A 651 0.59 -25.57 -18.47
CA ARG A 651 -0.27 -24.87 -19.43
C ARG A 651 0.52 -23.91 -20.31
N PRO A 652 1.47 -24.43 -21.13
CA PRO A 652 2.33 -23.58 -21.96
C PRO A 652 1.55 -22.77 -23.00
N GLU A 653 0.36 -23.23 -23.40
CA GLU A 653 -0.51 -22.58 -24.37
C GLU A 653 -1.36 -21.43 -23.80
N HIS A 654 -1.33 -21.22 -22.47
CA HIS A 654 -2.16 -20.18 -21.84
C HIS A 654 -1.69 -18.78 -22.26
N TYR A 655 -2.63 -17.94 -22.75
CA TYR A 655 -2.29 -16.60 -23.28
C TYR A 655 -1.46 -15.74 -22.34
N ALA A 656 -1.72 -15.76 -21.02
CA ALA A 656 -0.94 -15.01 -20.04
C ALA A 656 0.53 -15.49 -19.94
N VAL A 657 0.77 -16.80 -20.12
CA VAL A 657 2.13 -17.37 -20.15
C VAL A 657 2.83 -17.02 -21.46
N GLN A 658 2.13 -17.15 -22.59
CA GLN A 658 2.67 -16.80 -23.91
C GLN A 658 3.00 -15.31 -24.02
N ALA A 659 2.10 -14.45 -23.57
CA ALA A 659 2.32 -13.01 -23.58
C ALA A 659 3.47 -12.59 -22.63
N ALA A 660 3.61 -13.23 -21.46
CA ALA A 660 4.71 -12.99 -20.55
C ALA A 660 6.06 -13.46 -21.14
N ALA A 661 6.07 -14.60 -21.84
CA ALA A 661 7.25 -15.09 -22.55
C ALA A 661 7.66 -14.16 -23.70
N ALA A 662 6.68 -13.61 -24.42
CA ALA A 662 6.90 -12.60 -25.44
C ALA A 662 7.19 -11.20 -24.86
N GLN A 663 7.06 -11.01 -23.55
CA GLN A 663 7.16 -9.73 -22.85
C GLN A 663 6.26 -8.63 -23.48
N ASN A 664 5.06 -9.03 -23.93
CA ASN A 664 4.14 -8.20 -24.67
C ASN A 664 2.85 -7.98 -23.86
N TYR A 665 2.70 -6.77 -23.33
CA TYR A 665 1.53 -6.40 -22.53
C TYR A 665 0.28 -6.24 -23.39
N GLU A 666 0.37 -5.66 -24.58
CA GLU A 666 -0.74 -5.45 -25.50
C GLU A 666 -1.38 -6.78 -25.94
N LEU A 667 -0.54 -7.79 -26.20
CA LEU A 667 -1.00 -9.14 -26.47
C LEU A 667 -1.78 -9.72 -25.29
N PHE A 668 -1.26 -9.56 -24.07
CA PHE A 668 -1.95 -9.97 -22.85
C PHE A 668 -3.29 -9.24 -22.71
N TYR A 669 -3.26 -7.91 -22.80
CA TYR A 669 -4.43 -7.05 -22.62
C TYR A 669 -5.56 -7.41 -23.61
N SER A 670 -5.24 -7.60 -24.86
CA SER A 670 -6.23 -7.93 -25.91
C SER A 670 -7.01 -9.22 -25.61
N HIS A 671 -6.34 -10.24 -25.08
CA HIS A 671 -6.99 -11.48 -24.67
C HIS A 671 -7.78 -11.32 -23.37
N GLU A 672 -7.18 -10.73 -22.36
CA GLU A 672 -7.78 -10.60 -21.04
C GLU A 672 -9.02 -9.70 -21.04
N ILE A 673 -8.98 -8.55 -21.73
CA ILE A 673 -10.13 -7.65 -21.77
C ILE A 673 -11.35 -8.28 -22.46
N ASN A 674 -11.14 -9.12 -23.46
CA ASN A 674 -12.21 -9.87 -24.10
C ASN A 674 -12.80 -10.93 -23.15
N TYR A 675 -11.96 -11.61 -22.38
CA TYR A 675 -12.42 -12.52 -21.34
C TYR A 675 -13.26 -11.78 -20.28
N ARG A 676 -12.81 -10.59 -19.83
CA ARG A 676 -13.58 -9.76 -18.89
C ARG A 676 -14.92 -9.30 -19.44
N ARG A 677 -14.97 -8.96 -20.73
CA ARG A 677 -16.22 -8.60 -21.43
C ARG A 677 -17.18 -9.79 -21.47
N LEU A 678 -16.71 -10.97 -21.84
CA LEU A 678 -17.54 -12.16 -21.95
C LEU A 678 -18.19 -12.57 -20.63
N LEU A 679 -17.45 -12.45 -19.52
CA LEU A 679 -17.88 -12.88 -18.18
C LEU A 679 -18.36 -11.74 -17.29
N HIS A 680 -18.50 -10.52 -17.83
CA HIS A 680 -18.87 -9.33 -17.07
C HIS A 680 -18.05 -9.17 -15.80
N TYR A 681 -16.70 -9.13 -15.93
CA TYR A 681 -15.79 -8.84 -14.82
C TYR A 681 -15.16 -7.44 -14.94
N PRO A 682 -14.76 -6.82 -13.81
CA PRO A 682 -13.99 -5.58 -13.85
C PRO A 682 -12.75 -5.68 -14.76
N PRO A 683 -12.39 -4.61 -15.48
CA PRO A 683 -12.92 -3.24 -15.43
C PRO A 683 -14.12 -2.96 -16.34
N VAL A 684 -14.66 -3.95 -17.02
CA VAL A 684 -15.79 -3.79 -17.96
C VAL A 684 -17.09 -3.49 -17.21
N CYS A 685 -17.23 -4.03 -16.00
CA CYS A 685 -18.28 -3.69 -15.05
C CYS A 685 -17.67 -3.28 -13.71
N GLN A 686 -18.51 -2.80 -12.80
CA GLN A 686 -18.16 -2.64 -11.38
C GLN A 686 -18.59 -3.88 -10.62
N MET A 687 -17.78 -4.27 -9.64
CA MET A 687 -18.11 -5.40 -8.77
C MET A 687 -17.94 -5.00 -7.32
N ALA A 688 -18.95 -5.27 -6.50
CA ALA A 688 -18.89 -5.12 -5.06
C ALA A 688 -19.04 -6.47 -4.37
N ALA A 689 -18.25 -6.70 -3.33
CA ALA A 689 -18.47 -7.80 -2.40
C ALA A 689 -19.06 -7.24 -1.11
N VAL A 690 -20.23 -7.71 -0.73
CA VAL A 690 -20.90 -7.37 0.52
C VAL A 690 -20.64 -8.49 1.51
N TYR A 691 -19.95 -8.17 2.60
CA TYR A 691 -19.63 -9.10 3.68
C TYR A 691 -20.64 -8.95 4.79
N PHE A 692 -21.28 -10.04 5.14
CA PHE A 692 -22.17 -10.15 6.30
C PHE A 692 -21.47 -10.96 7.39
N ALA A 693 -21.53 -10.51 8.64
CA ALA A 693 -20.93 -11.19 9.79
C ALA A 693 -21.83 -11.11 11.01
N CYS A 694 -22.10 -12.26 11.64
CA CYS A 694 -22.94 -12.35 12.84
C CYS A 694 -22.51 -13.53 13.72
N GLY A 695 -22.74 -13.41 15.05
CA GLY A 695 -22.57 -14.53 15.98
C GLY A 695 -23.66 -15.60 15.87
N ASP A 696 -24.84 -15.24 15.37
CA ASP A 696 -25.94 -16.15 15.09
C ASP A 696 -26.00 -16.50 13.61
N GLU A 697 -25.83 -17.78 13.30
CA GLU A 697 -25.79 -18.30 11.92
C GLU A 697 -27.16 -18.17 11.22
N ALA A 698 -28.25 -18.41 11.93
CA ALA A 698 -29.59 -18.34 11.35
C ALA A 698 -30.00 -16.91 11.00
N VAL A 699 -29.68 -15.94 11.88
CA VAL A 699 -29.90 -14.51 11.63
C VAL A 699 -29.04 -14.03 10.46
N LEU A 700 -27.79 -14.48 10.37
CA LEU A 700 -26.90 -14.19 9.26
C LEU A 700 -27.45 -14.66 7.92
N ASP A 701 -27.96 -15.91 7.89
CA ASP A 701 -28.51 -16.55 6.70
C ASP A 701 -29.75 -15.82 6.22
N GLU A 702 -30.68 -15.54 7.13
CA GLU A 702 -31.92 -14.81 6.82
C GLU A 702 -31.62 -13.41 6.25
N CYS A 703 -30.75 -12.64 6.89
CA CYS A 703 -30.38 -11.29 6.45
C CYS A 703 -29.71 -11.32 5.07
N ALA A 704 -28.72 -12.18 4.87
CA ALA A 704 -27.97 -12.27 3.61
C ALA A 704 -28.86 -12.73 2.43
N GLU A 705 -29.75 -13.70 2.65
CA GLU A 705 -30.71 -14.16 1.63
C GLU A 705 -31.75 -13.10 1.29
N MET A 706 -32.24 -12.37 2.28
CA MET A 706 -33.20 -11.28 2.04
C MET A 706 -32.56 -10.15 1.25
N ALA A 707 -31.32 -9.76 1.59
CA ALA A 707 -30.55 -8.78 0.83
C ALA A 707 -30.35 -9.25 -0.62
N ALA A 708 -29.98 -10.51 -0.84
CA ALA A 708 -29.81 -11.05 -2.19
C ALA A 708 -31.11 -11.04 -3.00
N ARG A 709 -32.23 -11.44 -2.39
CA ARG A 709 -33.54 -11.42 -3.06
C ARG A 709 -33.93 -10.01 -3.51
N ARG A 710 -33.76 -9.02 -2.62
CA ARG A 710 -34.10 -7.65 -2.92
C ARG A 710 -33.27 -7.07 -4.04
N LEU A 711 -31.98 -7.38 -4.05
CA LEU A 711 -31.04 -6.83 -5.02
C LEU A 711 -31.07 -7.49 -6.41
N ARG A 712 -31.50 -8.77 -6.49
CA ARG A 712 -31.66 -9.47 -7.79
C ARG A 712 -32.66 -8.79 -8.72
N GLU A 713 -33.54 -7.95 -8.21
CA GLU A 713 -34.45 -7.14 -9.03
C GLU A 713 -33.73 -6.01 -9.80
N SER A 714 -32.57 -5.56 -9.31
CA SER A 714 -31.87 -4.38 -9.84
C SER A 714 -30.42 -4.62 -10.26
N ALA A 715 -29.82 -5.77 -9.91
CA ALA A 715 -28.43 -6.09 -10.21
C ALA A 715 -28.16 -7.60 -10.35
N GLU A 716 -27.09 -7.95 -11.06
CA GLU A 716 -26.58 -9.31 -11.10
C GLU A 716 -25.94 -9.68 -9.76
N CYS A 717 -26.56 -10.61 -9.04
CA CYS A 717 -26.12 -11.06 -7.72
C CYS A 717 -25.62 -12.50 -7.75
N ILE A 718 -24.41 -12.74 -7.22
CA ILE A 718 -23.81 -14.06 -7.08
C ILE A 718 -23.65 -14.39 -5.59
N GLY A 719 -24.27 -15.45 -5.13
CA GLY A 719 -24.34 -15.82 -3.71
C GLY A 719 -25.72 -15.51 -3.11
N PRO A 720 -25.87 -15.37 -1.75
CA PRO A 720 -24.79 -15.33 -0.76
C PRO A 720 -24.10 -16.69 -0.54
N VAL A 721 -22.80 -16.65 -0.27
CA VAL A 721 -21.98 -17.85 -0.07
C VAL A 721 -21.13 -17.72 1.20
N PRO A 722 -20.76 -18.83 1.85
CA PRO A 722 -19.80 -18.81 2.94
C PRO A 722 -18.49 -18.13 2.52
N ALA A 723 -17.95 -17.23 3.35
CA ALA A 723 -16.65 -16.64 3.12
C ALA A 723 -15.53 -17.72 3.11
N PRO A 724 -14.37 -17.50 2.47
CA PRO A 724 -13.23 -18.43 2.49
C PRO A 724 -12.83 -18.88 3.91
N VAL A 725 -12.97 -18.00 4.88
CA VAL A 725 -12.89 -18.33 6.31
C VAL A 725 -14.26 -18.07 6.92
N TYR A 726 -15.08 -19.11 6.95
CA TYR A 726 -16.49 -19.02 7.30
C TYR A 726 -16.74 -18.61 8.75
N LYS A 727 -15.97 -19.14 9.72
CA LYS A 727 -16.12 -18.87 11.13
C LYS A 727 -14.81 -18.47 11.78
N VAL A 728 -14.79 -17.33 12.50
CA VAL A 728 -13.64 -16.85 13.29
C VAL A 728 -14.15 -16.26 14.59
N ASN A 729 -13.63 -16.71 15.73
CA ASN A 729 -14.03 -16.23 17.06
C ASN A 729 -15.56 -16.24 17.24
N ASP A 730 -16.20 -17.35 16.87
CA ASP A 730 -17.65 -17.57 16.91
C ASP A 730 -18.50 -16.59 16.09
N ILE A 731 -17.88 -15.88 15.14
CA ILE A 731 -18.56 -15.03 14.17
C ILE A 731 -18.59 -15.74 12.82
N TYR A 732 -19.78 -16.02 12.31
CA TYR A 732 -20.02 -16.57 10.98
C TYR A 732 -19.97 -15.48 9.92
N ARG A 733 -19.57 -15.81 8.69
CA ARG A 733 -19.34 -14.84 7.60
C ARG A 733 -19.88 -15.35 6.28
N LYS A 734 -20.67 -14.51 5.58
CA LYS A 734 -21.12 -14.73 4.21
C LYS A 734 -20.74 -13.58 3.30
N ILE A 735 -20.66 -13.84 2.01
CA ILE A 735 -20.35 -12.85 0.97
C ILE A 735 -21.43 -12.92 -0.10
N LEU A 736 -21.90 -11.75 -0.51
CA LEU A 736 -22.74 -11.54 -1.68
C LEU A 736 -21.96 -10.68 -2.68
N TYR A 737 -21.73 -11.20 -3.87
CA TYR A 737 -21.11 -10.44 -4.96
C TYR A 737 -22.20 -9.80 -5.82
N ILE A 738 -21.99 -8.53 -6.18
CA ILE A 738 -22.91 -7.74 -6.98
C ILE A 738 -22.14 -7.18 -8.16
N LYS A 739 -22.62 -7.39 -9.37
CA LYS A 739 -22.08 -6.80 -10.58
C LYS A 739 -23.04 -5.74 -11.11
N CYS A 740 -22.52 -4.60 -11.54
CA CYS A 740 -23.29 -3.52 -12.13
C CYS A 740 -22.45 -2.72 -13.13
N GLU A 741 -23.11 -2.01 -14.04
CA GLU A 741 -22.42 -1.23 -15.06
C GLU A 741 -21.85 0.10 -14.53
N LYS A 742 -22.47 0.72 -13.54
CA LYS A 742 -22.10 2.05 -13.06
C LYS A 742 -21.95 2.11 -11.54
N CYS A 743 -20.98 2.88 -11.08
CA CYS A 743 -20.73 3.09 -9.64
C CYS A 743 -21.94 3.65 -8.88
N ALA A 744 -22.73 4.55 -9.50
CA ALA A 744 -23.94 5.12 -8.89
C ALA A 744 -24.97 4.05 -8.47
N ILE A 745 -25.00 2.90 -9.15
CA ILE A 745 -25.87 1.78 -8.78
C ILE A 745 -25.41 1.17 -7.45
N LEU A 746 -24.10 1.13 -7.19
CA LEU A 746 -23.57 0.61 -5.93
C LEU A 746 -23.99 1.44 -4.72
N ASP A 747 -24.11 2.76 -4.86
CA ASP A 747 -24.58 3.64 -3.79
C ASP A 747 -26.07 3.39 -3.48
N GLN A 748 -26.89 3.19 -4.52
CA GLN A 748 -28.30 2.81 -4.38
C GLN A 748 -28.44 1.45 -3.70
N ILE A 749 -27.64 0.47 -4.11
CA ILE A 749 -27.60 -0.88 -3.53
C ILE A 749 -27.23 -0.83 -2.05
N ARG A 750 -26.24 -0.01 -1.69
CA ARG A 750 -25.85 0.19 -0.30
C ARG A 750 -27.00 0.74 0.53
N GLY A 751 -27.65 1.81 0.05
CA GLY A 751 -28.82 2.39 0.71
C GLY A 751 -29.97 1.38 0.90
N GLN A 752 -30.20 0.51 -0.09
CA GLN A 752 -31.20 -0.57 0.03
C GLN A 752 -30.85 -1.60 1.10
N ILE A 753 -29.57 -2.02 1.18
CA ILE A 753 -29.07 -2.97 2.18
C ILE A 753 -29.15 -2.35 3.58
N GLU A 754 -28.74 -1.11 3.75
CA GLU A 754 -28.77 -0.39 5.02
C GLU A 754 -30.23 -0.21 5.51
N THR A 755 -31.12 0.16 4.62
CA THR A 755 -32.56 0.27 4.91
C THR A 755 -33.14 -1.08 5.34
N LEU A 756 -32.78 -2.15 4.64
CA LEU A 756 -33.24 -3.50 4.94
C LEU A 756 -32.70 -3.97 6.30
N ALA A 757 -31.40 -3.76 6.58
CA ALA A 757 -30.80 -4.12 7.86
C ALA A 757 -31.40 -3.33 9.03
N ALA A 758 -31.85 -2.11 8.80
CA ALA A 758 -32.53 -1.30 9.82
C ALA A 758 -33.99 -1.70 10.06
N ALA A 759 -34.63 -2.38 9.11
CA ALA A 759 -36.06 -2.72 9.16
C ALA A 759 -36.40 -3.77 10.21
N ASP A 760 -35.48 -4.71 10.52
CA ASP A 760 -35.65 -5.74 11.55
C ASP A 760 -34.63 -5.58 12.66
N THR A 761 -35.11 -5.57 13.90
CA THR A 761 -34.22 -5.46 15.08
C THR A 761 -33.24 -6.62 15.21
N LYS A 762 -33.57 -7.83 14.70
CA LYS A 762 -32.67 -8.98 14.67
C LYS A 762 -31.47 -8.74 13.77
N TRP A 763 -31.68 -8.10 12.62
CA TRP A 763 -30.61 -7.85 11.64
C TRP A 763 -29.66 -6.72 12.05
N GLN A 764 -30.04 -5.89 13.02
CA GLN A 764 -29.12 -4.90 13.60
C GLN A 764 -27.89 -5.52 14.29
N ALA A 765 -27.91 -6.83 14.56
CA ALA A 765 -26.75 -7.58 15.05
C ALA A 765 -25.78 -7.99 13.92
N VAL A 766 -26.21 -7.93 12.65
CA VAL A 766 -25.38 -8.30 11.49
C VAL A 766 -24.48 -7.13 11.12
N GLN A 767 -23.17 -7.35 11.15
CA GLN A 767 -22.21 -6.39 10.65
C GLN A 767 -22.13 -6.51 9.13
N ILE A 768 -22.26 -5.39 8.42
CA ILE A 768 -22.19 -5.32 6.97
C ILE A 768 -20.98 -4.50 6.57
N GLN A 769 -20.17 -5.02 5.65
CA GLN A 769 -18.99 -4.34 5.13
C GLN A 769 -18.96 -4.45 3.60
N TYR A 770 -18.45 -3.44 2.94
CA TYR A 770 -18.39 -3.35 1.49
C TYR A 770 -16.94 -3.41 1.00
N ASP A 771 -16.70 -4.13 -0.10
CA ASP A 771 -15.44 -4.13 -0.83
C ASP A 771 -15.74 -3.88 -2.31
N ILE A 772 -15.41 -2.70 -2.77
CA ILE A 772 -15.66 -2.23 -4.13
C ILE A 772 -14.37 -2.40 -4.93
N SER A 773 -14.49 -3.07 -6.08
CA SER A 773 -13.36 -3.32 -7.00
C SER A 773 -13.34 -2.30 -8.14
#